data_4f1073680dbd15c85f94069be2d15a1a
#
_entry.id   4f1073680dbd15c85f94069be2d15a1a
#
_cell.length_a   1.000
_cell.length_b   1.000
_cell.length_c   1.000
_cell.angle_alpha   90.00
_cell.angle_beta   90.00
_cell.angle_gamma   90.00
#
_symmetry.space_group_name_H-M   'P 1'
#
loop_
_entity.id
_entity.type
_entity.pdbx_description
1 polymer ?
#
loop_
_entity_poly.entity_id
_entity_poly.type
_entity_poly.pdbx_seq_one_letter_code
_entity_poly.pdbx_strand_id
1 'polypeptide(L)'
;MSSYLQRLAQVFAQEVGDQLPEYTFVFPNRRAGLFFRRYIGQRLSKPIFSPKMMTINECFGSLSNLRVADQLTLLVRLYTQYQYLRPTAEPIEQFLHWGKMMLTDFSEVDNHMVGDIKALYAAVKDMHDIDLHFQSLTDNQRNAIKKFWGEFYASTDKNNNRLHEQFIRTWELLYPLYLGLTNDLLKDQLAYEGLLHRHVLEHWEQIPNQAFEKHYVFIGFNALTESERQLMIRLRDRNIADFYFDYEDSYLSDPENRASLFKEANQRTFTSRYTIPQVNKTHPKITHISVDSTIGEAREVYHILNHLYPTQTPNNTDFTRTAVVLPDEQLLIPLLDCFPESVKKINVTMGYPLRASELYMPIAYPDKYFTPMPTTGNQMLSHIRQYWETIRHTSNNEAHYLLTKTIDQIEACIVAYPHVTFSADAVIQILRMLTMQATIPYAGEPLDGLQVMGVLETRALDFDNLIITGFNDDLYPGRGHSNSFIPYILRRGFGLPTPERQDAIFAYNFYRMLSYAQRVWFITNAVADEQHSGEVSRYFYQLQWQYGVEIEQVSVISPLSTPVQKEQEIVKTPAVIDLLTKASKKGFTASSINTYLFCQKKFFYRYVQGIHEPEQEQDITASDATIGTVLHEVMQTLYAPYKNKTVTEPDIQALLDSLTEEQWIQLPINDIQNDYLALYVVKNYVRNILEYDKRQTPFIYLDGEQKVQGRLQIPSLGTIPFYGYIDRMDKKGNTLRVIDYKTGKANIEYRDMEHVLNRTENQDKALQTLLYCWLLKQQKPQLLHDGSHLAPHIYPARAMSNPDEVDTQIHKKGEIFFSFDATIEMEFIEGLKTLLQEIYNPDIPFTPTEKVQRCQSCAFFSLCKG
;
A
#
# COMPACT_ATOMS: atom_id res chain seq x y z
N MET A 1 34.77 20.05 -6.51
CA MET A 1 35.07 19.84 -7.97
C MET A 1 34.09 20.64 -8.81
N SER A 2 34.47 21.04 -10.04
CA SER A 2 33.49 21.68 -10.95
C SER A 2 32.48 20.65 -11.43
N SER A 3 31.19 20.94 -11.27
CA SER A 3 30.12 20.02 -11.68
C SER A 3 30.03 19.86 -13.20
N TYR A 4 29.37 18.76 -13.66
CA TYR A 4 29.13 18.55 -15.08
C TYR A 4 28.42 19.75 -15.74
N LEU A 5 27.33 20.21 -15.13
CA LEU A 5 26.58 21.38 -15.62
C LEU A 5 27.41 22.67 -15.58
N GLN A 6 28.29 22.87 -14.59
CA GLN A 6 29.17 24.06 -14.53
C GLN A 6 30.17 24.08 -15.68
N ARG A 7 30.79 22.90 -15.99
CA ARG A 7 31.73 22.79 -17.11
C ARG A 7 31.04 23.02 -18.45
N LEU A 8 29.86 22.41 -18.60
CA LEU A 8 29.07 22.59 -19.80
C LEU A 8 28.61 24.06 -19.98
N ALA A 9 28.14 24.70 -18.89
CA ALA A 9 27.81 26.13 -18.92
C ALA A 9 29.00 27.02 -19.29
N GLN A 10 30.21 26.65 -18.81
CA GLN A 10 31.43 27.36 -19.20
C GLN A 10 31.72 27.23 -20.69
N VAL A 11 31.62 26.01 -21.23
CA VAL A 11 31.83 25.75 -22.68
C VAL A 11 30.82 26.56 -23.50
N PHE A 12 29.55 26.53 -23.18
CA PHE A 12 28.54 27.30 -23.91
C PHE A 12 28.71 28.82 -23.79
N ALA A 13 29.12 29.33 -22.62
CA ALA A 13 29.40 30.73 -22.44
C ALA A 13 30.61 31.21 -23.29
N GLN A 14 31.62 30.34 -23.48
CA GLN A 14 32.81 30.64 -24.27
C GLN A 14 32.56 30.47 -25.77
N GLU A 15 31.94 29.39 -26.22
CA GLU A 15 31.79 29.05 -27.63
C GLU A 15 30.60 29.77 -28.31
N VAL A 16 29.54 30.00 -27.57
CA VAL A 16 28.28 30.57 -28.09
C VAL A 16 28.13 32.06 -27.73
N GLY A 17 28.49 32.42 -26.50
CA GLY A 17 28.52 33.80 -26.04
C GLY A 17 27.16 34.52 -26.21
N ASP A 18 27.15 35.63 -27.01
CA ASP A 18 25.98 36.47 -27.20
C ASP A 18 24.83 35.78 -27.98
N GLN A 19 25.10 34.67 -28.65
CA GLN A 19 24.07 33.91 -29.36
C GLN A 19 23.28 32.94 -28.47
N LEU A 20 23.61 32.80 -27.19
CA LEU A 20 22.91 31.95 -26.23
C LEU A 20 21.37 32.08 -26.22
N PRO A 21 20.77 33.29 -26.42
CA PRO A 21 19.31 33.41 -26.49
C PRO A 21 18.66 32.68 -27.67
N GLU A 22 19.43 32.26 -28.68
CA GLU A 22 18.94 31.47 -29.81
C GLU A 22 18.88 29.96 -29.54
N TYR A 23 19.46 29.54 -28.40
CA TYR A 23 19.52 28.15 -27.98
C TYR A 23 18.41 27.83 -26.99
N THR A 24 17.81 26.66 -27.17
CA THR A 24 16.82 26.07 -26.25
C THR A 24 17.43 24.83 -25.58
N PHE A 25 17.62 24.90 -24.28
CA PHE A 25 18.21 23.83 -23.51
C PHE A 25 17.10 22.94 -22.95
N VAL A 26 17.21 21.63 -23.23
CA VAL A 26 16.24 20.61 -22.82
C VAL A 26 16.84 19.70 -21.75
N PHE A 27 16.13 19.55 -20.63
CA PHE A 27 16.58 18.80 -19.46
C PHE A 27 15.59 17.71 -19.08
N PRO A 28 16.02 16.64 -18.36
CA PRO A 28 15.10 15.63 -17.81
C PRO A 28 14.21 16.17 -16.69
N ASN A 29 14.62 17.25 -16.01
CA ASN A 29 13.83 17.94 -14.99
C ASN A 29 14.06 19.45 -15.01
N ARG A 30 13.10 20.24 -14.49
CA ARG A 30 13.18 21.71 -14.45
C ARG A 30 14.34 22.23 -13.60
N ARG A 31 14.70 21.52 -12.52
CA ARG A 31 15.71 21.95 -11.56
C ARG A 31 17.10 22.01 -12.20
N ALA A 32 17.47 20.99 -12.95
CA ALA A 32 18.74 21.01 -13.68
C ALA A 32 18.86 22.22 -14.60
N GLY A 33 17.76 22.62 -15.26
CA GLY A 33 17.69 23.84 -16.07
C GLY A 33 17.91 25.13 -15.25
N LEU A 34 17.35 25.20 -14.03
CA LEU A 34 17.56 26.36 -13.14
C LEU A 34 19.03 26.47 -12.70
N PHE A 35 19.66 25.37 -12.29
CA PHE A 35 21.08 25.37 -11.94
C PHE A 35 21.95 25.72 -13.13
N PHE A 36 21.66 25.17 -14.30
CA PHE A 36 22.38 25.46 -15.51
C PHE A 36 22.30 26.96 -15.90
N ARG A 37 21.10 27.53 -15.80
CA ARG A 37 20.88 28.97 -16.01
C ARG A 37 21.70 29.83 -15.06
N ARG A 38 21.76 29.47 -13.77
CA ARG A 38 22.61 30.15 -12.77
C ARG A 38 24.08 30.06 -13.16
N TYR A 39 24.56 28.89 -13.58
CA TYR A 39 25.96 28.70 -13.95
C TYR A 39 26.35 29.48 -15.22
N ILE A 40 25.48 29.54 -16.20
CA ILE A 40 25.68 30.41 -17.39
C ILE A 40 25.77 31.86 -16.93
N GLY A 41 24.82 32.36 -16.14
CA GLY A 41 24.80 33.74 -15.66
C GLY A 41 26.07 34.17 -14.90
N GLN A 42 26.68 33.22 -14.15
CA GLN A 42 27.94 33.46 -13.46
C GLN A 42 29.19 33.58 -14.38
N ARG A 43 29.07 33.13 -15.63
CA ARG A 43 30.18 33.11 -16.61
C ARG A 43 30.09 34.21 -17.65
N LEU A 44 28.95 34.86 -17.77
CA LEU A 44 28.76 35.94 -18.70
C LEU A 44 29.32 37.25 -18.17
N SER A 45 30.04 37.99 -19.03
CA SER A 45 30.62 39.28 -18.70
C SER A 45 29.67 40.46 -18.88
N LYS A 46 28.56 40.25 -19.61
CA LYS A 46 27.53 41.27 -19.90
C LYS A 46 26.14 40.67 -19.86
N PRO A 47 25.08 41.45 -19.58
CA PRO A 47 23.70 41.01 -19.60
C PRO A 47 23.30 40.55 -21.01
N ILE A 48 22.62 39.41 -21.09
CA ILE A 48 21.96 38.88 -22.27
C ILE A 48 20.53 38.46 -21.94
N PHE A 49 19.68 38.27 -22.95
CA PHE A 49 18.41 37.60 -22.73
C PHE A 49 18.66 36.16 -22.35
N SER A 50 17.90 35.65 -21.35
CA SER A 50 18.02 34.26 -20.90
C SER A 50 17.70 33.30 -22.02
N PRO A 51 18.51 32.27 -22.28
CA PRO A 51 18.15 31.22 -23.19
C PRO A 51 16.92 30.48 -22.64
N LYS A 52 16.16 29.86 -23.53
CA LYS A 52 14.98 29.08 -23.17
C LYS A 52 15.42 27.78 -22.50
N MET A 53 14.79 27.42 -21.36
CA MET A 53 14.98 26.19 -20.66
C MET A 53 13.65 25.43 -20.62
N MET A 54 13.64 24.15 -20.95
CA MET A 54 12.43 23.33 -20.95
C MET A 54 12.72 21.87 -20.59
N THR A 55 11.69 21.17 -20.23
CA THR A 55 11.72 19.70 -20.11
C THR A 55 11.41 19.05 -21.44
N ILE A 56 11.66 17.73 -21.54
CA ILE A 56 11.33 16.99 -22.77
C ILE A 56 9.82 17.01 -23.08
N ASN A 57 8.96 16.93 -22.05
CA ASN A 57 7.52 17.01 -22.22
C ASN A 57 7.05 18.38 -22.71
N GLU A 58 7.66 19.46 -22.20
CA GLU A 58 7.43 20.83 -22.71
C GLU A 58 7.91 20.98 -24.16
N CYS A 59 8.98 20.28 -24.54
CA CYS A 59 9.45 20.24 -25.92
C CYS A 59 8.41 19.59 -26.84
N PHE A 60 7.87 18.42 -26.49
CA PHE A 60 6.77 17.81 -27.26
C PHE A 60 5.53 18.70 -27.30
N GLY A 61 5.14 19.28 -26.17
CA GLY A 61 3.99 20.18 -26.08
C GLY A 61 4.14 21.41 -26.99
N SER A 62 5.36 21.94 -27.18
CA SER A 62 5.61 23.09 -28.07
C SER A 62 5.46 22.74 -29.55
N LEU A 63 5.53 21.49 -29.92
CA LEU A 63 5.42 20.97 -31.28
C LEU A 63 3.99 20.47 -31.63
N SER A 64 3.02 20.64 -30.72
CA SER A 64 1.66 20.16 -30.91
C SER A 64 0.62 21.18 -30.45
N ASN A 65 -0.58 21.09 -31.03
CA ASN A 65 -1.75 21.86 -30.61
C ASN A 65 -2.58 21.09 -29.55
N LEU A 66 -2.21 19.85 -29.24
CA LEU A 66 -2.90 19.04 -28.23
C LEU A 66 -2.54 19.54 -26.82
N ARG A 67 -3.53 19.46 -25.91
CA ARG A 67 -3.33 19.75 -24.49
C ARG A 67 -3.39 18.44 -23.69
N VAL A 68 -2.49 18.30 -22.73
CA VAL A 68 -2.53 17.17 -21.82
C VAL A 68 -3.72 17.34 -20.87
N ALA A 69 -4.64 16.39 -20.89
CA ALA A 69 -5.79 16.36 -20.00
C ALA A 69 -5.39 15.91 -18.58
N ASP A 70 -6.12 16.39 -17.59
CA ASP A 70 -5.93 15.95 -16.21
C ASP A 70 -6.37 14.50 -15.98
N GLN A 71 -5.85 13.90 -14.92
CA GLN A 71 -6.07 12.48 -14.61
C GLN A 71 -7.55 12.12 -14.42
N LEU A 72 -8.35 12.98 -13.78
CA LEU A 72 -9.78 12.73 -13.56
C LEU A 72 -10.53 12.71 -14.90
N THR A 73 -10.29 13.70 -15.75
CA THR A 73 -10.86 13.76 -17.10
C THR A 73 -10.53 12.50 -17.90
N LEU A 74 -9.27 12.05 -17.86
CA LEU A 74 -8.84 10.83 -18.56
C LEU A 74 -9.57 9.59 -18.04
N LEU A 75 -9.67 9.44 -16.72
CA LEU A 75 -10.34 8.29 -16.09
C LEU A 75 -11.83 8.25 -16.40
N VAL A 76 -12.53 9.40 -16.33
CA VAL A 76 -13.96 9.46 -16.59
C VAL A 76 -14.26 9.21 -18.08
N ARG A 77 -13.46 9.72 -19.00
CA ARG A 77 -13.56 9.43 -20.43
C ARG A 77 -13.31 7.94 -20.71
N LEU A 78 -12.28 7.36 -20.09
CA LEU A 78 -12.03 5.92 -20.20
C LEU A 78 -13.20 5.09 -19.65
N TYR A 79 -13.76 5.48 -18.51
CA TYR A 79 -14.93 4.83 -17.91
C TYR A 79 -16.16 4.94 -18.83
N THR A 80 -16.37 6.07 -19.47
CA THR A 80 -17.45 6.24 -20.46
C THR A 80 -17.30 5.26 -21.64
N GLN A 81 -16.08 5.09 -22.16
CA GLN A 81 -15.81 4.10 -23.20
C GLN A 81 -16.02 2.66 -22.68
N TYR A 82 -15.67 2.40 -21.44
CA TYR A 82 -15.87 1.12 -20.81
C TYR A 82 -17.36 0.78 -20.66
N GLN A 83 -18.19 1.73 -20.19
CA GLN A 83 -19.64 1.56 -20.10
C GLN A 83 -20.27 1.29 -21.48
N TYR A 84 -19.77 1.95 -22.53
CA TYR A 84 -20.24 1.73 -23.88
C TYR A 84 -19.97 0.30 -24.37
N LEU A 85 -18.79 -0.24 -24.09
CA LEU A 85 -18.39 -1.60 -24.46
C LEU A 85 -19.01 -2.67 -23.55
N ARG A 86 -19.34 -2.33 -22.31
CA ARG A 86 -19.89 -3.24 -21.30
C ARG A 86 -21.10 -2.61 -20.60
N PRO A 87 -22.32 -2.82 -21.10
CA PRO A 87 -23.53 -2.23 -20.52
C PRO A 87 -23.81 -2.59 -19.05
N THR A 88 -23.22 -3.70 -18.56
CA THR A 88 -23.27 -4.13 -17.15
C THR A 88 -21.97 -3.78 -16.41
N ALA A 89 -21.40 -2.60 -16.73
CA ALA A 89 -20.19 -2.13 -16.08
C ALA A 89 -20.40 -1.93 -14.57
N GLU A 90 -19.41 -2.27 -13.80
CA GLU A 90 -19.35 -1.96 -12.37
C GLU A 90 -19.37 -0.44 -12.14
N PRO A 91 -19.75 0.02 -10.91
CA PRO A 91 -19.69 1.41 -10.55
C PRO A 91 -18.28 2.02 -10.69
N ILE A 92 -18.22 3.34 -10.92
CA ILE A 92 -16.96 4.03 -11.20
C ILE A 92 -15.92 3.84 -10.09
N GLU A 93 -16.33 3.77 -8.82
CA GLU A 93 -15.43 3.54 -7.68
C GLU A 93 -14.63 2.23 -7.80
N GLN A 94 -15.24 1.18 -8.33
CA GLN A 94 -14.55 -0.08 -8.56
C GLN A 94 -13.65 -0.03 -9.80
N PHE A 95 -13.99 0.81 -10.76
CA PHE A 95 -13.21 0.99 -11.99
C PHE A 95 -11.93 1.81 -11.77
N LEU A 96 -11.91 2.79 -10.86
CA LEU A 96 -10.82 3.77 -10.72
C LEU A 96 -9.44 3.12 -10.62
N HIS A 97 -9.31 2.05 -9.84
CA HIS A 97 -8.02 1.41 -9.60
C HIS A 97 -7.42 0.84 -10.89
N TRP A 98 -8.15 -0.01 -11.58
CA TRP A 98 -7.65 -0.64 -12.79
C TRP A 98 -7.76 0.26 -14.03
N GLY A 99 -8.65 1.25 -14.03
CA GLY A 99 -8.67 2.32 -15.03
C GLY A 99 -7.39 3.14 -15.04
N LYS A 100 -6.84 3.46 -13.86
CA LYS A 100 -5.53 4.11 -13.73
C LYS A 100 -4.40 3.25 -14.30
N MET A 101 -4.43 1.94 -14.03
CA MET A 101 -3.45 0.99 -14.56
C MET A 101 -3.50 0.93 -16.10
N MET A 102 -4.70 0.89 -16.70
CA MET A 102 -4.89 0.95 -18.16
C MET A 102 -4.31 2.22 -18.76
N LEU A 103 -4.59 3.39 -18.16
CA LEU A 103 -4.04 4.67 -18.65
C LEU A 103 -2.51 4.68 -18.62
N THR A 104 -1.91 4.09 -17.60
CA THR A 104 -0.44 3.95 -17.51
C THR A 104 0.07 3.05 -18.64
N ASP A 105 -0.54 1.90 -18.85
CA ASP A 105 -0.16 0.97 -19.92
C ASP A 105 -0.34 1.61 -21.32
N PHE A 106 -1.42 2.32 -21.56
CA PHE A 106 -1.66 3.03 -22.83
C PHE A 106 -0.59 4.11 -23.07
N SER A 107 -0.27 4.88 -22.04
CA SER A 107 0.78 5.89 -22.14
C SER A 107 2.16 5.28 -22.38
N GLU A 108 2.48 4.14 -21.75
CA GLU A 108 3.74 3.43 -22.02
C GLU A 108 3.81 2.86 -23.43
N VAL A 109 2.72 2.27 -23.92
CA VAL A 109 2.62 1.76 -25.30
C VAL A 109 2.88 2.86 -26.33
N ASP A 110 2.34 4.05 -26.11
CA ASP A 110 2.53 5.20 -26.98
C ASP A 110 3.93 5.81 -26.82
N ASN A 111 4.44 5.97 -25.61
CA ASN A 111 5.80 6.46 -25.35
C ASN A 111 6.87 5.54 -25.94
N HIS A 112 6.61 4.24 -26.04
CA HIS A 112 7.51 3.28 -26.66
C HIS A 112 7.20 3.04 -28.14
N MET A 113 6.31 3.84 -28.74
CA MET A 113 5.97 3.77 -30.17
C MET A 113 5.68 2.37 -30.66
N VAL A 114 4.94 1.57 -29.88
CA VAL A 114 4.57 0.22 -30.27
C VAL A 114 3.81 0.26 -31.59
N GLY A 115 4.32 -0.38 -32.64
CA GLY A 115 3.80 -0.29 -34.00
C GLY A 115 2.45 -0.98 -34.18
N ASP A 116 2.35 -2.23 -33.72
CA ASP A 116 1.11 -3.01 -33.82
C ASP A 116 0.50 -3.23 -32.43
N ILE A 117 -0.24 -2.22 -31.95
CA ILE A 117 -0.93 -2.23 -30.66
C ILE A 117 -2.05 -3.29 -30.66
N LYS A 118 -2.69 -3.51 -31.82
CA LYS A 118 -3.71 -4.54 -31.96
C LYS A 118 -3.13 -5.93 -31.71
N ALA A 119 -1.94 -6.20 -32.22
CA ALA A 119 -1.25 -7.47 -32.01
C ALA A 119 -0.82 -7.66 -30.54
N LEU A 120 -0.39 -6.59 -29.87
CA LEU A 120 -0.03 -6.62 -28.46
C LEU A 120 -1.22 -7.09 -27.60
N TYR A 121 -2.41 -6.55 -27.84
CA TYR A 121 -3.62 -6.83 -27.07
C TYR A 121 -4.49 -7.95 -27.66
N ALA A 122 -4.05 -8.63 -28.71
CA ALA A 122 -4.81 -9.74 -29.27
C ALA A 122 -4.85 -10.96 -28.34
N ALA A 123 -6.04 -11.46 -28.06
CA ALA A 123 -6.22 -12.75 -27.41
C ALA A 123 -6.06 -13.86 -28.46
N VAL A 124 -4.95 -14.55 -28.45
CA VAL A 124 -4.65 -15.57 -29.48
C VAL A 124 -5.01 -16.94 -28.94
N LYS A 125 -6.03 -17.58 -29.55
CA LYS A 125 -6.45 -18.93 -29.19
C LYS A 125 -5.73 -20.01 -30.03
N ASP A 126 -5.39 -19.67 -31.27
CA ASP A 126 -4.65 -20.56 -32.18
C ASP A 126 -3.30 -19.91 -32.60
N MET A 127 -2.19 -20.63 -32.37
CA MET A 127 -0.85 -20.15 -32.70
C MET A 127 -0.64 -19.96 -34.22
N HIS A 128 -1.45 -20.61 -35.04
CA HIS A 128 -1.41 -20.46 -36.49
C HIS A 128 -1.97 -19.11 -36.97
N ASP A 129 -2.89 -18.54 -36.20
CA ASP A 129 -3.50 -17.23 -36.52
C ASP A 129 -2.47 -16.08 -36.39
N ILE A 130 -1.41 -16.23 -35.58
CA ILE A 130 -0.35 -15.22 -35.43
C ILE A 130 0.37 -15.00 -36.75
N ASP A 131 0.71 -16.07 -37.45
CA ASP A 131 1.53 -15.98 -38.67
C ASP A 131 0.70 -15.48 -39.86
N LEU A 132 -0.62 -15.66 -39.81
CA LEU A 132 -1.54 -15.20 -40.84
C LEU A 132 -1.97 -13.73 -40.70
N HIS A 133 -2.24 -13.30 -39.47
CA HIS A 133 -2.88 -12.00 -39.22
C HIS A 133 -1.88 -10.89 -38.82
N PHE A 134 -0.64 -11.24 -38.42
CA PHE A 134 0.34 -10.28 -37.89
C PHE A 134 1.69 -10.35 -38.62
N GLN A 135 1.64 -10.18 -39.94
CA GLN A 135 2.87 -10.19 -40.79
C GLN A 135 3.82 -9.03 -40.51
N SER A 136 3.33 -7.93 -39.92
CA SER A 136 4.13 -6.73 -39.55
C SER A 136 5.01 -6.93 -38.34
N LEU A 137 4.82 -8.01 -37.54
CA LEU A 137 5.54 -8.24 -36.31
C LEU A 137 6.99 -8.72 -36.57
N THR A 138 7.91 -8.24 -35.74
CA THR A 138 9.26 -8.79 -35.65
C THR A 138 9.26 -10.20 -35.08
N ASP A 139 10.33 -10.97 -35.32
CA ASP A 139 10.44 -12.32 -34.76
C ASP A 139 10.40 -12.34 -33.23
N ASN A 140 10.98 -11.32 -32.57
CA ASN A 140 10.92 -11.17 -31.11
C ASN A 140 9.49 -10.98 -30.62
N GLN A 141 8.69 -10.15 -31.28
CA GLN A 141 7.29 -9.91 -30.93
C GLN A 141 6.45 -11.17 -31.12
N ARG A 142 6.61 -11.85 -32.26
CA ARG A 142 5.92 -13.13 -32.54
C ARG A 142 6.26 -14.19 -31.48
N ASN A 143 7.53 -14.33 -31.17
CA ASN A 143 7.99 -15.29 -30.17
C ASN A 143 7.47 -14.96 -28.77
N ALA A 144 7.39 -13.67 -28.38
CA ALA A 144 6.82 -13.25 -27.11
C ALA A 144 5.32 -13.60 -27.01
N ILE A 145 4.54 -13.32 -28.07
CA ILE A 145 3.11 -13.68 -28.12
C ILE A 145 2.95 -15.20 -28.03
N LYS A 146 3.68 -15.98 -28.86
CA LYS A 146 3.61 -17.45 -28.85
C LYS A 146 3.96 -18.02 -27.48
N LYS A 147 5.03 -17.49 -26.86
CA LYS A 147 5.46 -17.94 -25.54
C LYS A 147 4.43 -17.62 -24.46
N PHE A 148 3.93 -16.40 -24.41
CA PHE A 148 2.96 -15.97 -23.39
C PHE A 148 1.68 -16.81 -23.47
N TRP A 149 1.02 -16.89 -24.66
CA TRP A 149 -0.21 -17.63 -24.80
C TRP A 149 -0.01 -19.13 -24.68
N GLY A 150 1.14 -19.65 -25.12
CA GLY A 150 1.50 -21.07 -24.94
C GLY A 150 1.61 -21.46 -23.46
N GLU A 151 2.30 -20.65 -22.65
CA GLU A 151 2.39 -20.85 -21.19
C GLU A 151 1.02 -20.65 -20.50
N PHE A 152 0.25 -19.63 -20.91
CA PHE A 152 -1.06 -19.35 -20.40
C PHE A 152 -2.04 -20.53 -20.58
N TYR A 153 -2.13 -21.10 -21.78
CA TYR A 153 -3.00 -22.25 -22.03
C TYR A 153 -2.45 -23.57 -21.45
N ALA A 154 -1.15 -23.72 -21.35
CA ALA A 154 -0.54 -24.91 -20.72
C ALA A 154 -0.76 -24.95 -19.19
N SER A 155 -0.91 -23.80 -18.55
CA SER A 155 -1.17 -23.69 -17.11
C SER A 155 -2.64 -23.92 -16.72
N THR A 156 -3.51 -24.22 -17.70
CA THR A 156 -4.95 -24.38 -17.49
C THR A 156 -5.25 -25.77 -16.88
N ASP A 157 -5.25 -25.88 -15.55
CA ASP A 157 -5.86 -27.00 -14.84
C ASP A 157 -7.39 -26.89 -14.93
N LYS A 158 -8.09 -28.05 -15.00
CA LYS A 158 -9.56 -28.10 -15.19
C LYS A 158 -10.38 -27.29 -14.15
N ASN A 159 -9.79 -26.93 -13.02
CA ASN A 159 -10.42 -26.13 -11.96
C ASN A 159 -10.25 -24.60 -12.11
N ASN A 160 -9.43 -24.11 -13.05
CA ASN A 160 -9.09 -22.70 -13.20
C ASN A 160 -9.70 -22.01 -14.45
N ASN A 161 -10.62 -22.68 -15.15
CA ASN A 161 -11.20 -22.15 -16.40
C ASN A 161 -11.83 -20.76 -16.25
N ARG A 162 -12.47 -20.47 -15.11
CA ARG A 162 -13.19 -19.20 -14.91
C ARG A 162 -12.26 -17.97 -14.82
N LEU A 163 -11.14 -18.09 -14.11
CA LEU A 163 -10.16 -17.00 -14.04
C LEU A 163 -9.51 -16.71 -15.39
N HIS A 164 -9.19 -17.77 -16.15
CA HIS A 164 -8.67 -17.64 -17.50
C HIS A 164 -9.68 -16.96 -18.44
N GLU A 165 -10.96 -17.33 -18.36
CA GLU A 165 -12.00 -16.67 -19.15
C GLU A 165 -12.19 -15.19 -18.76
N GLN A 166 -12.15 -14.87 -17.47
CA GLN A 166 -12.23 -13.48 -17.00
C GLN A 166 -11.01 -12.66 -17.47
N PHE A 167 -9.81 -13.23 -17.39
CA PHE A 167 -8.60 -12.58 -17.91
C PHE A 167 -8.73 -12.31 -19.42
N ILE A 168 -9.12 -13.31 -20.22
CA ILE A 168 -9.30 -13.15 -21.68
C ILE A 168 -10.34 -12.07 -21.97
N ARG A 169 -11.50 -12.08 -21.30
CA ARG A 169 -12.55 -11.07 -21.49
C ARG A 169 -12.06 -9.66 -21.18
N THR A 170 -11.26 -9.49 -20.10
CA THR A 170 -10.66 -8.18 -19.76
C THR A 170 -9.61 -7.79 -20.79
N TRP A 171 -8.78 -8.75 -21.21
CA TRP A 171 -7.74 -8.52 -22.21
C TRP A 171 -8.31 -8.08 -23.56
N GLU A 172 -9.38 -8.70 -24.02
CA GLU A 172 -10.07 -8.36 -25.27
C GLU A 172 -10.67 -6.94 -25.26
N LEU A 173 -10.92 -6.36 -24.09
CA LEU A 173 -11.41 -4.98 -23.97
C LEU A 173 -10.31 -3.93 -24.11
N LEU A 174 -9.04 -4.26 -23.88
CA LEU A 174 -7.95 -3.28 -23.81
C LEU A 174 -7.77 -2.52 -25.12
N TYR A 175 -7.74 -3.21 -26.26
CA TYR A 175 -7.58 -2.56 -27.56
C TYR A 175 -8.78 -1.68 -27.96
N PRO A 176 -10.04 -2.13 -27.87
CA PRO A 176 -11.20 -1.27 -28.09
C PRO A 176 -11.24 -0.05 -27.17
N LEU A 177 -10.87 -0.20 -25.89
CA LEU A 177 -10.79 0.92 -24.94
C LEU A 177 -9.69 1.92 -25.34
N TYR A 178 -8.51 1.43 -25.71
CA TYR A 178 -7.43 2.26 -26.23
C TYR A 178 -7.88 3.10 -27.43
N LEU A 179 -8.48 2.46 -28.45
CA LEU A 179 -8.97 3.15 -29.65
C LEU A 179 -10.10 4.13 -29.32
N GLY A 180 -11.06 3.72 -28.49
CA GLY A 180 -12.18 4.58 -28.10
C GLY A 180 -11.71 5.83 -27.39
N LEU A 181 -10.81 5.67 -26.40
CA LEU A 181 -10.25 6.79 -25.65
C LEU A 181 -9.41 7.72 -26.52
N THR A 182 -8.48 7.20 -27.32
CA THR A 182 -7.60 8.02 -28.16
C THR A 182 -8.41 8.83 -29.19
N ASN A 183 -9.38 8.21 -29.86
CA ASN A 183 -10.26 8.91 -30.81
C ASN A 183 -11.11 9.98 -30.13
N ASP A 184 -11.62 9.74 -28.95
CA ASP A 184 -12.43 10.68 -28.18
C ASP A 184 -11.59 11.90 -27.72
N LEU A 185 -10.39 11.65 -27.20
CA LEU A 185 -9.48 12.72 -26.77
C LEU A 185 -9.05 13.61 -27.95
N LEU A 186 -8.67 13.00 -29.08
CA LEU A 186 -8.19 13.76 -30.26
C LEU A 186 -9.26 14.65 -30.85
N LYS A 187 -10.55 14.29 -30.78
CA LYS A 187 -11.66 15.17 -31.23
C LYS A 187 -11.68 16.49 -30.47
N ASP A 188 -11.34 16.48 -29.17
CA ASP A 188 -11.35 17.66 -28.32
C ASP A 188 -9.97 18.31 -28.20
N GLN A 189 -9.01 17.92 -29.03
CA GLN A 189 -7.62 18.36 -28.98
C GLN A 189 -6.96 18.09 -27.60
N LEU A 190 -7.34 16.97 -26.97
CA LEU A 190 -6.78 16.49 -25.72
C LEU A 190 -5.91 15.26 -25.95
N ALA A 191 -4.98 15.01 -25.02
CA ALA A 191 -4.15 13.82 -25.03
C ALA A 191 -3.74 13.46 -23.58
N TYR A 192 -3.36 12.22 -23.34
CA TYR A 192 -2.42 11.88 -22.26
C TYR A 192 -0.99 11.99 -22.82
N GLU A 193 0.01 11.97 -21.92
CA GLU A 193 1.41 12.28 -22.29
C GLU A 193 1.94 11.39 -23.43
N GLY A 194 1.77 10.07 -23.35
CA GLY A 194 2.23 9.15 -24.42
C GLY A 194 1.54 9.40 -25.75
N LEU A 195 0.23 9.67 -25.74
CA LEU A 195 -0.53 9.99 -26.96
C LEU A 195 -0.04 11.29 -27.60
N LEU A 196 0.27 12.31 -26.78
CA LEU A 196 0.88 13.56 -27.28
C LEU A 196 2.20 13.29 -28.00
N HIS A 197 3.08 12.48 -27.38
CA HIS A 197 4.38 12.13 -27.97
C HIS A 197 4.21 11.37 -29.29
N ARG A 198 3.37 10.34 -29.31
CA ARG A 198 3.06 9.59 -30.54
C ARG A 198 2.50 10.47 -31.63
N HIS A 199 1.51 11.31 -31.29
CA HIS A 199 0.86 12.20 -32.25
C HIS A 199 1.86 13.17 -32.89
N VAL A 200 2.76 13.79 -32.14
CA VAL A 200 3.82 14.65 -32.67
C VAL A 200 4.68 13.92 -33.69
N LEU A 201 5.08 12.69 -33.37
CA LEU A 201 5.96 11.93 -34.24
C LEU A 201 5.23 11.39 -35.49
N GLU A 202 3.98 10.96 -35.38
CA GLU A 202 3.20 10.50 -36.53
C GLU A 202 2.84 11.63 -37.49
N HIS A 203 2.69 12.86 -36.99
CA HIS A 203 2.36 14.05 -37.80
C HIS A 203 3.55 14.99 -38.01
N TRP A 204 4.78 14.46 -37.87
CA TRP A 204 6.02 15.26 -37.94
C TRP A 204 6.14 16.17 -39.15
N GLU A 205 5.79 15.67 -40.34
CA GLU A 205 5.89 16.41 -41.59
C GLU A 205 4.84 17.57 -41.72
N GLN A 206 3.84 17.53 -40.84
CA GLN A 206 2.79 18.57 -40.81
C GLN A 206 3.14 19.72 -39.86
N ILE A 207 4.19 19.56 -39.03
CA ILE A 207 4.59 20.57 -38.06
C ILE A 207 5.19 21.77 -38.81
N PRO A 208 4.65 23.02 -38.63
CA PRO A 208 5.18 24.18 -39.30
C PRO A 208 6.63 24.46 -38.90
N ASN A 209 7.47 24.86 -39.84
CA ASN A 209 8.88 25.18 -39.57
C ASN A 209 9.06 26.22 -38.45
N GLN A 210 8.11 27.15 -38.32
CA GLN A 210 8.12 28.18 -37.27
C GLN A 210 7.88 27.65 -35.85
N ALA A 211 7.36 26.42 -35.70
CA ALA A 211 7.18 25.79 -34.42
C ALA A 211 8.51 25.27 -33.84
N PHE A 212 9.52 25.07 -34.68
CA PHE A 212 10.83 24.61 -34.22
C PHE A 212 11.66 25.77 -33.71
N GLU A 213 12.37 25.55 -32.58
CA GLU A 213 13.41 26.49 -32.12
C GLU A 213 14.61 26.48 -33.06
N LYS A 214 15.42 27.55 -33.02
CA LYS A 214 16.59 27.64 -33.85
C LYS A 214 17.61 26.54 -33.58
N HIS A 215 17.82 26.25 -32.28
CA HIS A 215 18.76 25.23 -31.87
C HIS A 215 18.37 24.60 -30.52
N TYR A 216 18.33 23.27 -30.47
CA TYR A 216 18.05 22.50 -29.28
C TYR A 216 19.33 21.91 -28.69
N VAL A 217 19.44 21.89 -27.37
CA VAL A 217 20.57 21.27 -26.66
C VAL A 217 20.01 20.34 -25.59
N PHE A 218 20.16 19.04 -25.77
CA PHE A 218 19.69 18.01 -24.82
C PHE A 218 20.79 17.67 -23.82
N ILE A 219 20.52 17.82 -22.53
CA ILE A 219 21.53 17.68 -21.46
C ILE A 219 21.05 16.73 -20.37
N GLY A 220 21.91 15.77 -20.00
CA GLY A 220 21.75 14.93 -18.81
C GLY A 220 20.70 13.82 -18.93
N PHE A 221 20.37 13.43 -20.15
CA PHE A 221 19.52 12.25 -20.41
C PHE A 221 20.32 10.94 -20.30
N ASN A 222 19.59 9.81 -20.11
CA ASN A 222 20.19 8.48 -20.07
C ASN A 222 19.27 7.43 -20.71
N ALA A 223 18.27 6.92 -19.98
CA ALA A 223 17.27 6.01 -20.51
C ALA A 223 16.22 6.79 -21.30
N LEU A 224 16.24 6.69 -22.59
CA LEU A 224 15.27 7.33 -23.48
C LEU A 224 14.12 6.38 -23.76
N THR A 225 12.90 6.89 -23.76
CA THR A 225 11.78 6.21 -24.40
C THR A 225 11.97 6.23 -25.91
N GLU A 226 11.27 5.36 -26.63
CA GLU A 226 11.41 5.35 -28.09
C GLU A 226 10.92 6.66 -28.73
N SER A 227 9.88 7.29 -28.16
CA SER A 227 9.39 8.59 -28.62
C SER A 227 10.44 9.68 -28.44
N GLU A 228 11.09 9.77 -27.26
CA GLU A 228 12.16 10.72 -27.01
C GLU A 228 13.34 10.49 -27.94
N ARG A 229 13.74 9.23 -28.14
CA ARG A 229 14.82 8.86 -29.04
C ARG A 229 14.52 9.31 -30.49
N GLN A 230 13.30 9.06 -30.97
CA GLN A 230 12.89 9.48 -32.32
C GLN A 230 12.82 10.99 -32.47
N LEU A 231 12.30 11.73 -31.47
CA LEU A 231 12.32 13.18 -31.46
C LEU A 231 13.75 13.72 -31.63
N MET A 232 14.67 13.22 -30.80
CA MET A 232 16.08 13.63 -30.83
C MET A 232 16.73 13.32 -32.16
N ILE A 233 16.47 12.14 -32.76
CA ILE A 233 16.97 11.75 -34.08
C ILE A 233 16.46 12.73 -35.16
N ARG A 234 15.16 13.02 -35.19
CA ARG A 234 14.58 13.91 -36.21
C ARG A 234 15.07 15.36 -36.09
N LEU A 235 15.30 15.84 -34.87
CA LEU A 235 15.92 17.16 -34.66
C LEU A 235 17.40 17.19 -35.04
N ARG A 236 18.14 16.09 -34.77
CA ARG A 236 19.52 15.91 -35.24
C ARG A 236 19.59 15.92 -36.77
N ASP A 237 18.71 15.16 -37.41
CA ASP A 237 18.71 15.03 -38.88
C ASP A 237 18.35 16.36 -39.60
N ARG A 238 17.64 17.26 -38.89
CA ARG A 238 17.46 18.67 -39.32
C ARG A 238 18.68 19.56 -39.04
N ASN A 239 19.73 19.07 -38.41
CA ASN A 239 20.91 19.82 -37.96
C ASN A 239 20.61 21.00 -37.01
N ILE A 240 19.57 20.87 -36.17
CA ILE A 240 19.16 21.88 -35.17
C ILE A 240 19.26 21.37 -33.74
N ALA A 241 19.98 20.27 -33.47
CA ALA A 241 20.08 19.69 -32.11
C ALA A 241 21.49 19.19 -31.81
N ASP A 242 21.95 19.40 -30.57
CA ASP A 242 23.16 18.88 -29.96
C ASP A 242 22.82 18.09 -28.68
N PHE A 243 23.70 17.14 -28.31
CA PHE A 243 23.41 16.16 -27.24
C PHE A 243 24.59 16.02 -26.30
N TYR A 244 24.34 16.11 -24.99
CA TYR A 244 25.36 16.03 -23.94
C TYR A 244 24.94 15.04 -22.86
N PHE A 245 25.52 13.85 -22.91
CA PHE A 245 25.33 12.77 -21.96
C PHE A 245 26.49 12.72 -20.97
N ASP A 246 26.17 12.44 -19.69
CA ASP A 246 27.18 12.33 -18.63
C ASP A 246 27.52 10.87 -18.36
N TYR A 247 28.53 10.35 -19.08
CA TYR A 247 29.07 9.01 -18.95
C TYR A 247 30.59 8.99 -18.65
N GLU A 248 31.10 10.00 -18.01
CA GLU A 248 32.53 10.22 -17.82
C GLU A 248 33.16 9.32 -16.72
N ASP A 249 32.36 8.66 -15.91
CA ASP A 249 32.84 7.89 -14.76
C ASP A 249 33.14 6.43 -15.10
N SER A 250 34.08 5.83 -14.36
CA SER A 250 34.44 4.43 -14.49
C SER A 250 33.27 3.47 -14.22
N TYR A 251 32.45 3.78 -13.21
CA TYR A 251 31.22 2.99 -12.91
C TYR A 251 30.24 3.00 -14.08
N LEU A 252 30.08 4.13 -14.76
CA LEU A 252 29.19 4.31 -15.90
C LEU A 252 29.79 3.75 -17.21
N SER A 253 31.05 3.35 -17.18
CA SER A 253 31.78 2.78 -18.31
C SER A 253 31.98 1.28 -18.22
N ASP A 254 31.70 0.68 -17.05
CA ASP A 254 31.80 -0.76 -16.82
C ASP A 254 30.64 -1.49 -17.51
N PRO A 255 30.89 -2.38 -18.52
CA PRO A 255 29.83 -3.10 -19.21
C PRO A 255 29.06 -4.07 -18.30
N GLU A 256 29.66 -4.52 -17.20
CA GLU A 256 29.01 -5.42 -16.24
C GLU A 256 28.08 -4.66 -15.28
N ASN A 257 28.28 -3.33 -15.14
CA ASN A 257 27.39 -2.50 -14.35
C ASN A 257 26.15 -2.11 -15.17
N ARG A 258 24.96 -2.40 -14.65
CA ARG A 258 23.70 -2.02 -15.29
C ARG A 258 23.57 -0.51 -15.55
N ALA A 259 24.30 0.33 -14.83
CA ALA A 259 24.37 1.77 -15.06
C ALA A 259 24.83 2.14 -16.47
N SER A 260 25.60 1.29 -17.13
CA SER A 260 26.14 1.49 -18.49
C SER A 260 25.18 1.08 -19.61
N LEU A 261 24.03 0.46 -19.29
CA LEU A 261 23.14 -0.21 -20.25
C LEU A 261 22.78 0.64 -21.48
N PHE A 262 22.57 1.93 -21.29
CA PHE A 262 22.14 2.83 -22.37
C PHE A 262 23.28 3.59 -23.03
N LYS A 263 24.49 3.55 -22.47
CA LYS A 263 25.63 4.35 -22.90
C LYS A 263 26.00 4.15 -24.36
N GLU A 264 26.23 2.90 -24.75
CA GLU A 264 26.72 2.58 -26.10
C GLU A 264 25.72 3.01 -27.18
N ALA A 265 24.43 2.72 -26.97
CA ALA A 265 23.36 3.11 -27.89
C ALA A 265 23.25 4.64 -28.03
N ASN A 266 23.33 5.36 -26.91
CA ASN A 266 23.24 6.83 -26.92
C ASN A 266 24.46 7.45 -27.58
N GLN A 267 25.68 7.03 -27.24
CA GLN A 267 26.90 7.58 -27.81
C GLN A 267 27.09 7.29 -29.29
N ARG A 268 26.61 6.15 -29.79
CA ARG A 268 26.61 5.83 -31.23
C ARG A 268 25.62 6.68 -32.03
N THR A 269 24.48 7.01 -31.42
CA THR A 269 23.38 7.70 -32.10
C THR A 269 23.53 9.22 -32.04
N PHE A 270 24.04 9.74 -30.94
CA PHE A 270 24.04 11.16 -30.63
C PHE A 270 25.44 11.66 -30.34
N THR A 271 25.87 12.71 -31.06
CA THR A 271 27.19 13.32 -30.92
C THR A 271 27.09 14.70 -30.31
N SER A 272 28.08 15.05 -29.50
CA SER A 272 28.22 16.40 -28.94
C SER A 272 29.01 17.29 -29.88
N ARG A 273 28.56 18.54 -30.07
CA ARG A 273 29.25 19.52 -30.88
C ARG A 273 30.52 20.03 -30.22
N TYR A 274 30.46 20.31 -28.92
CA TYR A 274 31.60 20.82 -28.17
C TYR A 274 32.12 19.72 -27.23
N THR A 275 33.43 19.70 -27.03
CA THR A 275 34.07 18.78 -26.07
C THR A 275 34.03 19.41 -24.67
N ILE A 276 33.60 18.65 -23.70
CA ILE A 276 33.60 19.07 -22.29
C ILE A 276 34.94 18.72 -21.68
N PRO A 277 35.64 19.67 -21.01
CA PRO A 277 36.90 19.38 -20.32
C PRO A 277 36.69 18.28 -19.26
N GLN A 278 37.52 17.24 -19.33
CA GLN A 278 37.48 16.16 -18.33
C GLN A 278 38.08 16.62 -17.01
N VAL A 279 37.59 16.08 -15.89
CA VAL A 279 38.12 16.32 -14.54
C VAL A 279 38.62 15.01 -13.98
N ASN A 280 39.82 15.02 -13.41
CA ASN A 280 40.32 13.87 -12.64
C ASN A 280 39.42 13.67 -11.43
N LYS A 281 38.65 12.58 -11.44
CA LYS A 281 37.73 12.21 -10.36
C LYS A 281 38.48 11.34 -9.36
N THR A 282 38.33 11.65 -8.07
CA THR A 282 38.77 10.76 -6.96
C THR A 282 37.51 10.12 -6.37
N HIS A 283 37.65 8.87 -5.95
CA HIS A 283 36.54 8.22 -5.23
C HIS A 283 36.18 9.04 -3.99
N PRO A 284 34.87 9.20 -3.68
CA PRO A 284 34.45 9.89 -2.49
C PRO A 284 34.85 9.13 -1.22
N LYS A 285 35.09 9.83 -0.13
CA LYS A 285 35.14 9.21 1.20
C LYS A 285 33.71 8.79 1.57
N ILE A 286 33.48 7.50 1.82
CA ILE A 286 32.16 6.95 2.10
C ILE A 286 32.13 6.46 3.54
N THR A 287 31.09 6.87 4.27
CA THR A 287 30.79 6.39 5.62
C THR A 287 29.38 5.79 5.62
N HIS A 288 29.24 4.57 6.07
CA HIS A 288 27.96 3.90 6.29
C HIS A 288 27.62 3.95 7.78
N ILE A 289 26.42 4.46 8.09
CA ILE A 289 25.90 4.60 9.44
C ILE A 289 24.64 3.74 9.56
N SER A 290 24.72 2.75 10.44
CA SER A 290 23.58 1.89 10.77
C SER A 290 22.92 2.40 12.06
N VAL A 291 21.61 2.66 12.00
CA VAL A 291 20.79 3.12 13.13
C VAL A 291 19.67 2.14 13.45
N ASP A 292 19.04 2.29 14.59
CA ASP A 292 18.00 1.40 15.13
C ASP A 292 16.56 1.90 14.91
N SER A 293 16.38 3.02 14.19
CA SER A 293 15.05 3.59 13.95
C SER A 293 15.07 4.65 12.84
N THR A 294 13.92 4.88 12.21
CA THR A 294 13.74 5.96 11.22
C THR A 294 14.01 7.35 11.80
N ILE A 295 13.62 7.60 13.05
CA ILE A 295 13.97 8.86 13.75
C ILE A 295 15.47 8.95 13.99
N GLY A 296 16.15 7.81 14.25
CA GLY A 296 17.60 7.72 14.34
C GLY A 296 18.29 8.23 13.08
N GLU A 297 17.74 7.96 11.89
CA GLU A 297 18.28 8.48 10.64
C GLU A 297 18.26 10.02 10.61
N ALA A 298 17.15 10.66 11.01
CA ALA A 298 17.05 12.11 11.05
C ALA A 298 18.05 12.73 12.07
N ARG A 299 18.27 12.07 13.20
CA ARG A 299 19.27 12.51 14.20
C ARG A 299 20.70 12.41 13.66
N GLU A 300 21.02 11.36 12.92
CA GLU A 300 22.36 11.25 12.32
C GLU A 300 22.59 12.30 11.24
N VAL A 301 21.56 12.68 10.47
CA VAL A 301 21.66 13.85 9.56
C VAL A 301 22.02 15.11 10.36
N TYR A 302 21.40 15.34 11.53
CA TYR A 302 21.78 16.45 12.42
C TYR A 302 23.26 16.39 12.81
N HIS A 303 23.75 15.23 13.26
CA HIS A 303 25.15 15.07 13.69
C HIS A 303 26.13 15.31 12.53
N ILE A 304 25.85 14.79 11.36
CA ILE A 304 26.65 15.00 10.14
C ILE A 304 26.68 16.49 9.79
N LEU A 305 25.52 17.15 9.73
CA LEU A 305 25.42 18.55 9.37
C LEU A 305 26.07 19.45 10.42
N ASN A 306 25.93 19.15 11.69
CA ASN A 306 26.59 19.91 12.77
C ASN A 306 28.12 19.76 12.74
N HIS A 307 28.62 18.60 12.31
CA HIS A 307 30.05 18.38 12.07
C HIS A 307 30.54 19.14 10.83
N LEU A 308 29.76 19.13 9.74
CA LEU A 308 30.09 19.87 8.52
C LEU A 308 30.04 21.39 8.69
N TYR A 309 29.08 21.85 9.46
CA TYR A 309 28.71 23.24 9.66
C TYR A 309 28.54 23.53 11.15
N PRO A 310 29.65 23.65 11.92
CA PRO A 310 29.59 23.98 13.35
C PRO A 310 28.99 25.38 13.59
N THR A 311 28.57 25.69 14.79
CA THR A 311 27.86 26.92 15.18
C THR A 311 28.60 28.21 14.77
N GLN A 312 29.91 28.13 14.56
CA GLN A 312 30.76 29.25 14.11
C GLN A 312 30.84 29.41 12.57
N THR A 313 30.03 28.64 11.82
CA THR A 313 30.01 28.68 10.35
C THR A 313 29.67 30.11 9.88
N PRO A 314 30.45 30.70 8.94
CA PRO A 314 30.17 32.04 8.42
C PRO A 314 28.77 32.14 7.80
N ASN A 315 28.10 33.28 7.99
CA ASN A 315 26.73 33.51 7.45
C ASN A 315 26.63 33.47 5.92
N ASN A 316 27.75 33.63 5.21
CA ASN A 316 27.83 33.58 3.75
C ASN A 316 28.26 32.20 3.20
N THR A 317 28.22 31.17 4.02
CA THR A 317 28.57 29.80 3.58
C THR A 317 27.57 29.31 2.52
N ASP A 318 28.10 28.76 1.43
CA ASP A 318 27.28 28.17 0.36
C ASP A 318 26.91 26.73 0.72
N PHE A 319 25.68 26.54 1.14
CA PHE A 319 25.13 25.22 1.45
C PHE A 319 24.63 24.46 0.21
N THR A 320 24.56 25.08 -0.96
CA THR A 320 23.98 24.49 -2.19
C THR A 320 24.74 23.28 -2.73
N ARG A 321 25.97 23.07 -2.22
CA ARG A 321 26.83 21.94 -2.56
C ARG A 321 26.64 20.73 -1.63
N THR A 322 25.69 20.78 -0.71
CA THR A 322 25.32 19.67 0.19
C THR A 322 23.86 19.27 -0.05
N ALA A 323 23.65 17.96 -0.24
CA ALA A 323 22.32 17.42 -0.42
C ALA A 323 22.02 16.34 0.64
N VAL A 324 20.80 16.35 1.14
CA VAL A 324 20.16 15.26 1.86
C VAL A 324 19.15 14.62 0.93
N VAL A 325 19.37 13.36 0.60
CA VAL A 325 18.53 12.60 -0.33
C VAL A 325 17.64 11.66 0.48
N LEU A 326 16.34 11.75 0.24
CA LEU A 326 15.30 10.98 0.92
C LEU A 326 14.67 10.00 -0.06
N PRO A 327 15.03 8.71 -0.03
CA PRO A 327 14.30 7.67 -0.73
C PRO A 327 12.88 7.48 -0.18
N ASP A 328 12.71 7.62 1.14
CA ASP A 328 11.41 7.69 1.79
C ASP A 328 11.07 9.13 2.17
N GLU A 329 10.04 9.67 1.51
CA GLU A 329 9.57 11.04 1.75
C GLU A 329 8.91 11.23 3.14
N GLN A 330 8.51 10.14 3.82
CA GLN A 330 7.91 10.22 5.16
C GLN A 330 8.91 10.74 6.20
N LEU A 331 10.21 10.56 5.97
CA LEU A 331 11.26 11.08 6.83
C LEU A 331 11.37 12.62 6.78
N LEU A 332 10.77 13.29 5.80
CA LEU A 332 10.90 14.74 5.63
C LEU A 332 10.48 15.52 6.88
N ILE A 333 9.32 15.22 7.45
CA ILE A 333 8.79 15.98 8.60
C ILE A 333 9.69 15.82 9.83
N PRO A 334 10.05 14.61 10.29
CA PRO A 334 11.02 14.44 11.37
C PRO A 334 12.38 15.10 11.09
N LEU A 335 12.82 15.07 9.84
CA LEU A 335 14.08 15.66 9.43
C LEU A 335 14.08 17.19 9.57
N LEU A 336 12.98 17.85 9.20
CA LEU A 336 12.88 19.31 9.29
C LEU A 336 13.07 19.84 10.73
N ASP A 337 12.68 19.05 11.73
CA ASP A 337 12.86 19.37 13.15
C ASP A 337 14.28 19.06 13.65
N CYS A 338 15.10 18.36 12.86
CA CYS A 338 16.44 17.91 13.23
C CYS A 338 17.58 18.73 12.59
N PHE A 339 17.31 19.88 11.94
CA PHE A 339 18.40 20.69 11.37
C PHE A 339 19.13 21.51 12.43
N PRO A 340 20.49 21.58 12.39
CA PRO A 340 21.24 22.43 13.30
C PRO A 340 21.02 23.93 12.99
N GLU A 341 21.05 24.77 14.03
CA GLU A 341 20.86 26.23 13.90
C GLU A 341 21.87 26.91 12.99
N SER A 342 23.03 26.30 12.73
CA SER A 342 24.04 26.79 11.80
C SER A 342 23.57 26.75 10.34
N VAL A 343 22.63 25.86 9.99
CA VAL A 343 22.03 25.78 8.66
C VAL A 343 20.85 26.74 8.56
N LYS A 344 21.14 27.97 8.09
CA LYS A 344 20.15 29.07 8.07
C LYS A 344 19.12 28.95 6.95
N LYS A 345 19.45 28.24 5.88
CA LYS A 345 18.61 28.14 4.68
C LYS A 345 18.57 26.69 4.20
N ILE A 346 17.39 26.21 3.97
CA ILE A 346 17.13 24.90 3.38
C ILE A 346 16.23 25.07 2.16
N ASN A 347 16.43 24.27 1.16
CA ASN A 347 15.56 24.15 0.00
C ASN A 347 15.02 22.73 -0.05
N VAL A 348 13.72 22.57 0.18
CA VAL A 348 13.02 21.29 0.14
C VAL A 348 12.35 21.17 -1.21
N THR A 349 12.65 20.11 -1.95
CA THR A 349 12.05 19.87 -3.29
C THR A 349 10.71 19.19 -3.20
N MET A 350 10.55 18.34 -2.21
CA MET A 350 9.30 17.71 -1.85
C MET A 350 8.46 18.70 -1.07
N GLY A 351 7.19 18.86 -1.40
CA GLY A 351 6.31 19.72 -0.61
C GLY A 351 5.84 19.02 0.67
N TYR A 352 5.19 19.77 1.54
CA TYR A 352 4.48 19.20 2.70
C TYR A 352 3.33 18.32 2.19
N PRO A 353 3.26 17.03 2.57
CA PRO A 353 2.20 16.12 2.08
C PRO A 353 0.82 16.63 2.50
N LEU A 354 -0.06 16.83 1.55
CA LEU A 354 -1.42 17.32 1.81
C LEU A 354 -2.21 16.38 2.74
N ARG A 355 -1.92 15.08 2.70
CA ARG A 355 -2.49 14.06 3.58
C ARG A 355 -2.13 14.23 5.07
N ALA A 356 -1.08 14.97 5.39
CA ALA A 356 -0.71 15.29 6.77
C ALA A 356 -1.44 16.54 7.31
N SER A 357 -2.26 17.19 6.47
CA SER A 357 -3.06 18.36 6.88
C SER A 357 -4.35 17.93 7.60
N GLU A 358 -4.75 18.71 8.62
CA GLU A 358 -6.05 18.55 9.28
C GLU A 358 -7.25 18.57 8.31
N LEU A 359 -7.13 19.33 7.22
CA LEU A 359 -8.15 19.42 6.17
C LEU A 359 -8.39 18.08 5.45
N TYR A 360 -7.41 17.18 5.50
CA TYR A 360 -7.52 15.86 4.87
C TYR A 360 -8.30 14.84 5.71
N MET A 361 -8.46 15.07 7.01
CA MET A 361 -9.09 14.12 7.94
C MET A 361 -10.51 13.68 7.53
N PRO A 362 -11.42 14.55 7.03
CA PRO A 362 -12.73 14.11 6.56
C PRO A 362 -12.69 13.23 5.30
N ILE A 363 -11.61 13.32 4.52
CA ILE A 363 -11.39 12.48 3.34
C ILE A 363 -10.84 11.12 3.77
N ALA A 364 -9.94 11.11 4.78
CA ALA A 364 -9.36 9.88 5.33
C ALA A 364 -10.38 9.05 6.13
N TYR A 365 -11.22 9.72 6.92
CA TYR A 365 -12.16 9.10 7.86
C TYR A 365 -13.58 9.65 7.73
N PRO A 366 -14.25 9.53 6.57
CA PRO A 366 -15.53 10.18 6.31
C PRO A 366 -16.61 9.77 7.31
N ASP A 367 -16.66 8.51 7.73
CA ASP A 367 -17.64 7.98 8.69
C ASP A 367 -17.57 8.64 10.09
N LYS A 368 -16.38 9.16 10.47
CA LYS A 368 -16.19 9.87 11.73
C LYS A 368 -16.67 11.31 11.67
N TYR A 369 -16.67 11.91 10.48
CA TYR A 369 -16.99 13.32 10.29
C TYR A 369 -18.41 13.57 9.79
N PHE A 370 -19.01 12.58 9.10
CA PHE A 370 -20.31 12.73 8.47
C PHE A 370 -21.28 11.64 8.95
N THR A 371 -22.21 12.01 9.85
CA THR A 371 -23.23 11.09 10.36
C THR A 371 -24.61 11.77 10.26
N PRO A 372 -25.57 11.24 9.47
CA PRO A 372 -25.45 10.08 8.59
C PRO A 372 -24.58 10.36 7.35
N MET A 373 -23.99 9.30 6.79
CA MET A 373 -23.19 9.40 5.57
C MET A 373 -24.04 9.90 4.39
N PRO A 374 -23.52 10.87 3.60
CA PRO A 374 -24.17 11.27 2.36
C PRO A 374 -24.27 10.09 1.38
N THR A 375 -25.31 10.08 0.54
CA THR A 375 -25.51 9.01 -0.45
C THR A 375 -25.01 9.40 -1.85
N THR A 376 -24.99 10.71 -2.16
CA THR A 376 -24.58 11.20 -3.48
C THR A 376 -23.29 12.00 -3.40
N GLY A 377 -22.54 12.01 -4.52
CA GLY A 377 -21.28 12.72 -4.61
C GLY A 377 -21.41 14.23 -4.34
N ASN A 378 -22.45 14.88 -4.87
CA ASN A 378 -22.68 16.30 -4.64
C ASN A 378 -22.97 16.63 -3.17
N GLN A 379 -23.72 15.77 -2.47
CA GLN A 379 -23.93 15.94 -1.02
C GLN A 379 -22.60 15.78 -0.26
N MET A 380 -21.78 14.79 -0.61
CA MET A 380 -20.48 14.58 0.01
C MET A 380 -19.57 15.80 -0.16
N LEU A 381 -19.44 16.34 -1.38
CA LEU A 381 -18.65 17.54 -1.64
C LEU A 381 -19.15 18.75 -0.84
N SER A 382 -20.46 18.93 -0.75
CA SER A 382 -21.05 20.01 0.05
C SER A 382 -20.74 19.88 1.55
N HIS A 383 -20.80 18.66 2.11
CA HIS A 383 -20.47 18.42 3.52
C HIS A 383 -18.99 18.66 3.81
N ILE A 384 -18.10 18.22 2.91
CA ILE A 384 -16.65 18.47 3.04
C ILE A 384 -16.37 19.99 3.00
N ARG A 385 -16.97 20.74 2.07
CA ARG A 385 -16.83 22.21 2.02
C ARG A 385 -17.31 22.88 3.30
N GLN A 386 -18.46 22.48 3.79
CA GLN A 386 -19.03 23.04 5.03
C GLN A 386 -18.09 22.77 6.21
N TYR A 387 -17.54 21.58 6.32
CA TYR A 387 -16.57 21.25 7.37
C TYR A 387 -15.32 22.14 7.28
N TRP A 388 -14.74 22.31 6.10
CA TRP A 388 -13.56 23.14 5.92
C TRP A 388 -13.78 24.62 6.25
N GLU A 389 -14.96 25.14 6.01
CA GLU A 389 -15.29 26.51 6.44
C GLU A 389 -15.28 26.65 7.97
N THR A 390 -15.61 25.59 8.71
CA THR A 390 -15.56 25.62 10.19
C THR A 390 -14.14 25.71 10.74
N ILE A 391 -13.16 25.11 10.05
CA ILE A 391 -11.76 25.07 10.48
C ILE A 391 -10.85 26.02 9.69
N ARG A 392 -11.41 26.89 8.86
CA ARG A 392 -10.67 27.78 7.96
C ARG A 392 -9.66 28.67 8.69
N HIS A 393 -9.99 29.12 9.90
CA HIS A 393 -9.13 30.03 10.66
C HIS A 393 -7.93 29.36 11.33
N THR A 394 -7.94 28.04 11.45
CA THR A 394 -6.88 27.24 12.07
C THR A 394 -6.04 26.49 11.04
N SER A 395 -6.50 26.42 9.79
CA SER A 395 -5.89 25.62 8.74
C SER A 395 -4.94 26.41 7.84
N ASN A 396 -4.02 25.68 7.19
CA ASN A 396 -3.10 26.26 6.20
C ASN A 396 -3.87 26.73 4.94
N ASN A 397 -3.73 28.01 4.58
CA ASN A 397 -4.42 28.62 3.43
C ASN A 397 -4.07 27.95 2.10
N GLU A 398 -2.85 27.48 1.93
CA GLU A 398 -2.40 26.80 0.69
C GLU A 398 -3.02 25.41 0.57
N ALA A 399 -3.09 24.67 1.68
CA ALA A 399 -3.82 23.39 1.74
C ALA A 399 -5.29 23.57 1.38
N HIS A 400 -5.93 24.60 1.97
CA HIS A 400 -7.32 24.92 1.67
C HIS A 400 -7.54 25.26 0.20
N TYR A 401 -6.63 26.04 -0.40
CA TYR A 401 -6.68 26.36 -1.82
C TYR A 401 -6.59 25.13 -2.72
N LEU A 402 -5.60 24.25 -2.44
CA LEU A 402 -5.40 23.04 -3.23
C LEU A 402 -6.60 22.08 -3.14
N LEU A 403 -7.13 21.87 -1.94
CA LEU A 403 -8.28 21.00 -1.73
C LEU A 403 -9.56 21.59 -2.34
N THR A 404 -9.79 22.90 -2.21
CA THR A 404 -10.92 23.57 -2.86
C THR A 404 -10.84 23.43 -4.37
N LYS A 405 -9.65 23.68 -4.97
CA LYS A 405 -9.43 23.48 -6.40
C LYS A 405 -9.71 22.05 -6.85
N THR A 406 -9.36 21.06 -6.03
CA THR A 406 -9.65 19.64 -6.33
C THR A 406 -11.15 19.36 -6.30
N ILE A 407 -11.89 19.93 -5.34
CA ILE A 407 -13.35 19.81 -5.30
C ILE A 407 -13.99 20.48 -6.52
N ASP A 408 -13.55 21.71 -6.86
CA ASP A 408 -14.07 22.41 -8.04
C ASP A 408 -13.87 21.60 -9.34
N GLN A 409 -12.73 20.92 -9.44
CA GLN A 409 -12.43 20.02 -10.54
C GLN A 409 -13.38 18.82 -10.59
N ILE A 410 -13.70 18.22 -9.43
CA ILE A 410 -14.64 17.09 -9.36
C ILE A 410 -16.07 17.57 -9.67
N GLU A 411 -16.50 18.70 -9.14
CA GLU A 411 -17.83 19.29 -9.44
C GLU A 411 -17.97 19.58 -10.93
N ALA A 412 -16.96 20.19 -11.56
CA ALA A 412 -16.95 20.43 -12.99
C ALA A 412 -17.05 19.12 -13.79
N CYS A 413 -16.37 18.07 -13.33
CA CYS A 413 -16.42 16.75 -13.95
C CYS A 413 -17.82 16.11 -13.82
N ILE A 414 -18.46 16.18 -12.65
CA ILE A 414 -19.83 15.68 -12.43
C ILE A 414 -20.82 16.39 -13.37
N VAL A 415 -20.67 17.70 -13.55
CA VAL A 415 -21.50 18.48 -14.46
C VAL A 415 -21.25 18.11 -15.92
N ALA A 416 -20.00 17.91 -16.30
CA ALA A 416 -19.61 17.59 -17.69
C ALA A 416 -20.04 16.17 -18.13
N TYR A 417 -20.17 15.23 -17.16
CA TYR A 417 -20.49 13.81 -17.44
C TYR A 417 -21.75 13.36 -16.68
N PRO A 418 -22.95 13.90 -16.98
CA PRO A 418 -24.18 13.62 -16.23
C PRO A 418 -24.70 12.19 -16.37
N HIS A 419 -24.16 11.41 -17.33
CA HIS A 419 -24.48 10.00 -17.52
C HIS A 419 -23.68 9.08 -16.58
N VAL A 420 -22.61 9.59 -15.94
CA VAL A 420 -21.83 8.85 -14.96
C VAL A 420 -22.40 9.12 -13.56
N THR A 421 -22.74 8.06 -12.83
CA THR A 421 -23.21 8.19 -11.45
C THR A 421 -22.03 8.26 -10.50
N PHE A 422 -21.89 9.37 -9.79
CA PHE A 422 -20.90 9.54 -8.73
C PHE A 422 -21.57 9.37 -7.37
N SER A 423 -21.32 8.22 -6.73
CA SER A 423 -21.70 7.98 -5.34
C SER A 423 -20.84 8.80 -4.37
N ALA A 424 -21.22 8.85 -3.10
CA ALA A 424 -20.40 9.47 -2.07
C ALA A 424 -19.02 8.78 -1.97
N ASP A 425 -19.00 7.44 -2.05
CA ASP A 425 -17.78 6.63 -2.01
C ASP A 425 -16.88 6.89 -3.23
N ALA A 426 -17.47 7.00 -4.43
CA ALA A 426 -16.74 7.36 -5.63
C ALA A 426 -16.01 8.70 -5.45
N VAL A 427 -16.69 9.71 -4.92
CA VAL A 427 -16.10 11.04 -4.68
C VAL A 427 -14.98 10.98 -3.65
N ILE A 428 -15.15 10.25 -2.55
CA ILE A 428 -14.08 10.06 -1.55
C ILE A 428 -12.86 9.36 -2.16
N GLN A 429 -13.07 8.30 -2.94
CA GLN A 429 -11.95 7.61 -3.61
C GLN A 429 -11.24 8.51 -4.64
N ILE A 430 -11.99 9.29 -5.42
CA ILE A 430 -11.41 10.27 -6.36
C ILE A 430 -10.61 11.33 -5.59
N LEU A 431 -11.15 11.88 -4.49
CA LEU A 431 -10.44 12.83 -3.65
C LEU A 431 -9.15 12.22 -3.10
N ARG A 432 -9.21 11.02 -2.54
CA ARG A 432 -8.01 10.29 -2.07
C ARG A 432 -6.99 10.14 -3.19
N MET A 433 -7.41 9.68 -4.35
CA MET A 433 -6.53 9.47 -5.51
C MET A 433 -5.85 10.78 -5.97
N LEU A 434 -6.59 11.87 -6.09
CA LEU A 434 -6.05 13.16 -6.56
C LEU A 434 -5.16 13.84 -5.52
N THR A 435 -5.43 13.62 -4.22
CA THR A 435 -4.71 14.28 -3.12
C THR A 435 -3.58 13.44 -2.55
N MET A 436 -3.51 12.15 -2.86
CA MET A 436 -2.48 11.24 -2.32
C MET A 436 -1.05 11.72 -2.61
N GLN A 437 -0.81 12.23 -3.80
CA GLN A 437 0.49 12.73 -4.25
C GLN A 437 0.58 14.27 -4.22
N ALA A 438 -0.49 14.93 -3.79
CA ALA A 438 -0.51 16.38 -3.73
C ALA A 438 0.33 16.88 -2.55
N THR A 439 1.17 17.87 -2.82
CA THR A 439 2.04 18.48 -1.82
C THR A 439 1.89 20.00 -1.84
N ILE A 440 2.03 20.61 -0.68
CA ILE A 440 2.09 22.06 -0.50
C ILE A 440 3.55 22.48 -0.66
N PRO A 441 3.90 23.28 -1.67
CA PRO A 441 5.29 23.68 -1.86
C PRO A 441 5.77 24.55 -0.71
N TYR A 442 6.99 24.31 -0.25
CA TYR A 442 7.63 25.22 0.69
C TYR A 442 8.03 26.52 -0.02
N ALA A 443 7.82 27.64 0.65
CA ALA A 443 8.28 28.94 0.16
C ALA A 443 9.81 29.03 0.25
N GLY A 444 10.49 29.39 -0.85
CA GLY A 444 11.93 29.56 -0.87
C GLY A 444 12.50 29.67 -2.28
N GLU A 445 13.75 30.13 -2.36
CA GLU A 445 14.49 30.18 -3.62
C GLU A 445 15.07 28.81 -3.96
N PRO A 446 14.74 28.21 -5.11
CA PRO A 446 15.18 26.86 -5.48
C PRO A 446 16.70 26.64 -5.51
N LEU A 447 17.47 27.71 -5.62
CA LEU A 447 18.91 27.68 -5.81
C LEU A 447 19.69 28.14 -4.56
N ASP A 448 19.05 28.30 -3.40
CA ASP A 448 19.67 28.75 -2.16
C ASP A 448 19.52 27.73 -1.02
N GLY A 449 20.54 27.66 -0.16
CA GLY A 449 20.54 26.79 1.01
C GLY A 449 20.87 25.31 0.78
N LEU A 450 20.81 24.52 1.86
CA LEU A 450 20.98 23.07 1.86
C LEU A 450 19.87 22.42 1.03
N GLN A 451 20.22 21.47 0.17
CA GLN A 451 19.26 20.82 -0.71
C GLN A 451 18.70 19.56 -0.04
N VAL A 452 17.40 19.51 0.21
CA VAL A 452 16.66 18.30 0.67
C VAL A 452 15.77 17.83 -0.47
N MET A 453 15.99 16.63 -0.97
CA MET A 453 15.37 16.18 -2.21
C MET A 453 15.15 14.68 -2.28
N GLY A 454 14.19 14.26 -3.09
CA GLY A 454 14.00 12.86 -3.46
C GLY A 454 15.08 12.39 -4.45
N VAL A 455 15.13 11.09 -4.67
CA VAL A 455 16.11 10.47 -5.56
C VAL A 455 16.01 11.00 -7.00
N LEU A 456 14.79 11.19 -7.51
CA LEU A 456 14.57 11.60 -8.90
C LEU A 456 14.98 13.05 -9.17
N GLU A 457 14.90 13.92 -8.18
CA GLU A 457 15.28 15.32 -8.27
C GLU A 457 16.80 15.52 -8.33
N THR A 458 17.60 14.52 -7.93
CA THR A 458 19.06 14.56 -8.02
C THR A 458 19.60 14.43 -9.45
N ARG A 459 18.74 14.07 -10.42
CA ARG A 459 19.13 13.87 -11.81
C ARG A 459 19.83 15.09 -12.40
N ALA A 460 21.00 14.85 -12.99
CA ALA A 460 21.88 15.88 -13.59
C ALA A 460 22.44 16.91 -12.60
N LEU A 461 22.24 16.77 -11.27
CA LEU A 461 22.82 17.61 -10.24
C LEU A 461 24.03 16.96 -9.58
N ASP A 462 24.94 17.81 -9.05
CA ASP A 462 26.20 17.38 -8.46
C ASP A 462 26.43 18.09 -7.12
N PHE A 463 26.84 17.30 -6.10
CA PHE A 463 27.04 17.75 -4.75
C PHE A 463 28.42 17.34 -4.24
N ASP A 464 29.06 18.15 -3.41
CA ASP A 464 30.30 17.80 -2.74
C ASP A 464 30.07 16.90 -1.52
N ASN A 465 28.97 17.16 -0.79
CA ASN A 465 28.54 16.36 0.35
C ASN A 465 27.16 15.77 0.05
N LEU A 466 27.07 14.46 0.24
CA LEU A 466 25.86 13.71 -0.06
C LEU A 466 25.49 12.85 1.13
N ILE A 467 24.30 13.07 1.67
CA ILE A 467 23.73 12.30 2.77
C ILE A 467 22.51 11.56 2.22
N ILE A 468 22.54 10.25 2.21
CA ILE A 468 21.43 9.43 1.71
C ILE A 468 20.85 8.67 2.89
N THR A 469 19.61 8.96 3.27
CA THR A 469 18.86 8.26 4.32
C THR A 469 18.12 7.06 3.72
N GLY A 470 17.60 6.17 4.54
CA GLY A 470 16.84 5.02 4.05
C GLY A 470 17.60 4.21 3.01
N PHE A 471 18.92 4.03 3.18
CA PHE A 471 19.76 3.32 2.21
C PHE A 471 19.61 1.80 2.38
N ASN A 472 18.36 1.37 2.52
CA ASN A 472 17.94 -0.03 2.62
C ASN A 472 17.49 -0.56 1.26
N ASP A 473 17.65 -1.85 0.99
CA ASP A 473 17.43 -2.46 -0.34
C ASP A 473 15.95 -2.40 -0.78
N ASP A 474 15.03 -2.39 0.14
CA ASP A 474 13.59 -2.24 -0.08
C ASP A 474 13.17 -0.80 -0.41
N LEU A 475 13.95 0.22 0.01
CA LEU A 475 13.71 1.64 -0.27
C LEU A 475 14.58 2.17 -1.41
N TYR A 476 15.85 1.74 -1.50
CA TYR A 476 16.79 2.22 -2.50
C TYR A 476 17.72 1.11 -3.01
N PRO A 477 17.57 0.63 -4.23
CA PRO A 477 16.71 1.15 -5.31
C PRO A 477 15.22 0.85 -5.15
N GLY A 478 14.82 0.08 -4.15
CA GLY A 478 13.46 -0.37 -3.94
C GLY A 478 13.07 -1.52 -4.88
N ARG A 479 11.91 -2.10 -4.65
CA ARG A 479 11.33 -3.11 -5.54
C ARG A 479 10.42 -2.38 -6.52
N GLY A 480 10.81 -2.30 -7.77
CA GLY A 480 9.97 -1.75 -8.83
C GLY A 480 8.77 -2.65 -9.08
N HIS A 481 7.65 -2.36 -8.42
CA HIS A 481 6.37 -2.97 -8.77
C HIS A 481 5.70 -2.11 -9.83
N SER A 482 5.74 -2.54 -11.09
CA SER A 482 4.86 -1.97 -12.10
C SER A 482 3.54 -2.75 -12.07
N ASN A 483 2.49 -2.15 -11.52
CA ASN A 483 1.15 -2.65 -11.72
C ASN A 483 0.77 -2.41 -13.18
N SER A 484 0.74 -3.45 -13.99
CA SER A 484 0.45 -3.40 -15.43
C SER A 484 -0.37 -4.61 -15.84
N PHE A 485 -1.31 -4.41 -16.75
CA PHE A 485 -2.01 -5.51 -17.41
C PHE A 485 -1.11 -6.28 -18.36
N ILE A 486 -0.07 -5.64 -18.92
CA ILE A 486 0.81 -6.24 -19.92
C ILE A 486 1.83 -7.13 -19.24
N PRO A 487 1.77 -8.47 -19.42
CA PRO A 487 2.69 -9.42 -18.83
C PRO A 487 4.15 -9.18 -19.24
N TYR A 488 5.09 -9.53 -18.36
CA TYR A 488 6.53 -9.34 -18.56
C TYR A 488 7.05 -9.85 -19.92
N ILE A 489 6.61 -11.03 -20.35
CA ILE A 489 7.02 -11.63 -21.62
C ILE A 489 6.64 -10.73 -22.81
N LEU A 490 5.41 -10.19 -22.80
CA LEU A 490 4.96 -9.27 -23.82
C LEU A 490 5.66 -7.91 -23.73
N ARG A 491 5.86 -7.38 -22.51
CA ARG A 491 6.63 -6.14 -22.30
C ARG A 491 8.01 -6.24 -22.92
N ARG A 492 8.72 -7.35 -22.65
CA ARG A 492 10.06 -7.60 -23.21
C ARG A 492 10.03 -7.72 -24.74
N GLY A 493 9.04 -8.42 -25.30
CA GLY A 493 8.93 -8.63 -26.74
C GLY A 493 8.61 -7.36 -27.53
N PHE A 494 7.81 -6.48 -26.96
CA PHE A 494 7.40 -5.21 -27.58
C PHE A 494 8.28 -4.00 -27.18
N GLY A 495 9.37 -4.22 -26.44
CA GLY A 495 10.29 -3.16 -26.06
C GLY A 495 9.78 -2.19 -24.98
N LEU A 496 8.72 -2.57 -24.27
CA LEU A 496 8.17 -1.83 -23.15
C LEU A 496 9.11 -1.88 -21.93
N PRO A 497 8.97 -0.97 -20.95
CA PRO A 497 9.78 -0.98 -19.74
C PRO A 497 9.70 -2.32 -19.00
N THR A 498 10.85 -2.84 -18.59
CA THR A 498 10.96 -4.04 -17.77
C THR A 498 11.68 -3.70 -16.46
N PRO A 499 11.57 -4.55 -15.42
CA PRO A 499 12.28 -4.31 -14.16
C PRO A 499 13.79 -4.12 -14.35
N GLU A 500 14.42 -4.83 -15.29
CA GLU A 500 15.87 -4.71 -15.54
C GLU A 500 16.25 -3.34 -16.12
N ARG A 501 15.38 -2.75 -16.96
CA ARG A 501 15.58 -1.38 -17.46
C ARG A 501 15.40 -0.36 -16.34
N GLN A 502 14.46 -0.60 -15.45
CA GLN A 502 14.21 0.27 -14.30
C GLN A 502 15.39 0.22 -13.32
N ASP A 503 15.91 -0.97 -13.00
CA ASP A 503 17.13 -1.15 -12.22
C ASP A 503 18.33 -0.40 -12.84
N ALA A 504 18.47 -0.43 -14.16
CA ALA A 504 19.53 0.29 -14.86
C ALA A 504 19.42 1.81 -14.73
N ILE A 505 18.19 2.35 -14.69
CA ILE A 505 17.95 3.78 -14.47
C ILE A 505 18.35 4.17 -13.04
N PHE A 506 17.96 3.37 -12.04
CA PHE A 506 18.34 3.61 -10.65
C PHE A 506 19.87 3.51 -10.46
N ALA A 507 20.49 2.48 -11.03
CA ALA A 507 21.95 2.29 -10.99
C ALA A 507 22.69 3.49 -11.62
N TYR A 508 22.26 3.94 -12.81
CA TYR A 508 22.87 5.12 -13.44
C TYR A 508 22.75 6.36 -12.53
N ASN A 509 21.57 6.65 -12.00
CA ASN A 509 21.38 7.82 -11.16
C ASN A 509 22.25 7.75 -9.88
N PHE A 510 22.36 6.57 -9.27
CA PHE A 510 23.17 6.34 -8.09
C PHE A 510 24.66 6.56 -8.38
N TYR A 511 25.23 5.84 -9.33
CA TYR A 511 26.66 5.94 -9.63
C TYR A 511 27.06 7.30 -10.19
N ARG A 512 26.19 7.91 -11.01
CA ARG A 512 26.41 9.27 -11.51
C ARG A 512 26.44 10.28 -10.35
N MET A 513 25.55 10.17 -9.39
CA MET A 513 25.51 11.07 -8.23
C MET A 513 26.79 10.92 -7.39
N LEU A 514 27.28 9.72 -7.19
CA LEU A 514 28.53 9.46 -6.48
C LEU A 514 29.75 10.05 -7.17
N SER A 515 29.77 10.07 -8.50
CA SER A 515 30.93 10.48 -9.32
C SER A 515 31.44 11.88 -9.05
N TYR A 516 30.61 12.75 -8.51
CA TYR A 516 30.97 14.15 -8.25
C TYR A 516 31.05 14.49 -6.76
N ALA A 517 30.70 13.53 -5.88
CA ALA A 517 30.77 13.72 -4.45
C ALA A 517 32.21 13.63 -3.92
N GLN A 518 32.50 14.36 -2.87
CA GLN A 518 33.76 14.25 -2.11
C GLN A 518 33.56 13.42 -0.85
N ARG A 519 32.39 13.59 -0.21
CA ARG A 519 31.99 12.88 1.01
C ARG A 519 30.57 12.36 0.86
N VAL A 520 30.38 11.10 1.21
CA VAL A 520 29.07 10.42 1.12
C VAL A 520 28.78 9.72 2.43
N TRP A 521 27.60 9.89 2.95
CA TRP A 521 27.07 9.17 4.08
C TRP A 521 25.85 8.36 3.65
N PHE A 522 25.90 7.05 3.88
CA PHE A 522 24.76 6.16 3.76
C PHE A 522 24.19 5.90 5.13
N ILE A 523 22.94 6.20 5.37
CA ILE A 523 22.26 5.94 6.64
C ILE A 523 21.20 4.86 6.40
N THR A 524 21.25 3.79 7.20
CA THR A 524 20.33 2.66 7.10
C THR A 524 19.64 2.39 8.43
N ASN A 525 18.37 2.05 8.38
CA ASN A 525 17.67 1.48 9.52
C ASN A 525 17.90 -0.04 9.52
N ALA A 526 18.58 -0.55 10.57
CA ALA A 526 18.90 -1.97 10.70
C ALA A 526 17.77 -2.82 11.30
N VAL A 527 16.68 -2.20 11.75
CA VAL A 527 15.57 -2.91 12.37
C VAL A 527 14.59 -3.36 11.30
N ALA A 528 14.37 -4.68 11.24
CA ALA A 528 13.33 -5.25 10.40
C ALA A 528 11.96 -5.10 11.05
N ASP A 529 10.96 -4.70 10.28
CA ASP A 529 9.55 -4.67 10.67
C ASP A 529 8.68 -5.38 9.61
N GLU A 530 7.36 -5.27 9.69
CA GLU A 530 6.46 -5.92 8.72
C GLU A 530 6.59 -5.38 7.29
N GLN A 531 7.09 -4.16 7.12
CA GLN A 531 7.21 -3.47 5.83
C GLN A 531 8.66 -3.41 5.34
N HIS A 532 9.64 -3.43 6.26
CA HIS A 532 11.06 -3.22 5.96
C HIS A 532 11.92 -4.40 6.38
N SER A 533 12.81 -4.83 5.50
CA SER A 533 13.70 -5.96 5.75
C SER A 533 14.88 -5.62 6.67
N GLY A 534 15.21 -4.34 6.83
CA GLY A 534 16.43 -3.87 7.53
C GLY A 534 17.73 -4.14 6.75
N GLU A 535 17.66 -4.70 5.54
CA GLU A 535 18.83 -5.01 4.73
C GLU A 535 19.43 -3.75 4.09
N VAL A 536 20.76 -3.67 4.08
CA VAL A 536 21.50 -2.59 3.41
C VAL A 536 21.34 -2.71 1.90
N SER A 537 21.26 -1.59 1.20
CA SER A 537 21.15 -1.54 -0.26
C SER A 537 22.21 -2.39 -0.97
N ARG A 538 21.79 -3.09 -2.02
CA ARG A 538 22.71 -3.89 -2.88
C ARG A 538 23.86 -3.06 -3.45
N TYR A 539 23.70 -1.76 -3.62
CA TYR A 539 24.76 -0.87 -4.10
C TYR A 539 25.92 -0.73 -3.12
N PHE A 540 25.67 -0.88 -1.79
CA PHE A 540 26.74 -0.95 -0.80
C PHE A 540 27.69 -2.11 -1.07
N TYR A 541 27.14 -3.28 -1.29
CA TYR A 541 27.91 -4.50 -1.57
C TYR A 541 28.62 -4.43 -2.92
N GLN A 542 28.00 -3.82 -3.93
CA GLN A 542 28.65 -3.60 -5.23
C GLN A 542 29.86 -2.67 -5.09
N LEU A 543 29.73 -1.56 -4.37
CA LEU A 543 30.86 -0.65 -4.13
C LEU A 543 31.99 -1.34 -3.39
N GLN A 544 31.69 -2.10 -2.34
CA GLN A 544 32.70 -2.75 -1.50
C GLN A 544 33.38 -3.92 -2.22
N TRP A 545 32.62 -4.81 -2.84
CA TRP A 545 33.16 -6.07 -3.35
C TRP A 545 33.49 -6.05 -4.84
N GLN A 546 32.68 -5.37 -5.65
CA GLN A 546 32.94 -5.30 -7.10
C GLN A 546 34.00 -4.22 -7.42
N TYR A 547 33.93 -3.09 -6.72
CA TYR A 547 34.80 -1.95 -6.99
C TYR A 547 35.90 -1.74 -5.94
N GLY A 548 35.95 -2.51 -4.88
CA GLY A 548 36.97 -2.43 -3.84
C GLY A 548 37.00 -1.09 -3.08
N VAL A 549 35.85 -0.38 -3.01
CA VAL A 549 35.76 0.91 -2.33
C VAL A 549 35.81 0.69 -0.82
N GLU A 550 36.73 1.36 -0.12
CA GLU A 550 36.76 1.35 1.33
C GLU A 550 35.60 2.18 1.88
N ILE A 551 34.77 1.55 2.71
CA ILE A 551 33.61 2.16 3.35
C ILE A 551 33.79 2.07 4.87
N GLU A 552 33.89 3.22 5.52
CA GLU A 552 33.89 3.32 6.97
C GLU A 552 32.51 2.92 7.49
N GLN A 553 32.43 1.97 8.45
CA GLN A 553 31.15 1.51 9.00
C GLN A 553 31.03 1.92 10.46
N VAL A 554 29.90 2.54 10.80
CA VAL A 554 29.56 3.02 12.13
C VAL A 554 28.17 2.51 12.50
N SER A 555 28.05 1.93 13.68
CA SER A 555 26.73 1.55 14.22
C SER A 555 26.39 2.48 15.38
N VAL A 556 25.26 3.14 15.26
CA VAL A 556 24.74 4.04 16.28
C VAL A 556 23.50 3.39 16.90
N ILE A 557 23.62 3.06 18.17
CA ILE A 557 22.49 2.56 18.95
C ILE A 557 22.02 3.75 19.78
N SER A 558 20.79 4.17 19.56
CA SER A 558 20.16 5.14 20.45
C SER A 558 19.98 4.46 21.80
N PRO A 559 20.66 4.92 22.87
CA PRO A 559 20.32 4.43 24.18
C PRO A 559 18.87 4.89 24.43
N LEU A 560 17.91 4.02 24.15
CA LEU A 560 16.61 4.13 24.78
C LEU A 560 16.88 3.95 26.27
N SER A 561 17.30 5.02 26.94
CA SER A 561 17.09 5.14 28.36
C SER A 561 15.58 5.34 28.57
N THR A 562 14.81 4.34 28.20
CA THR A 562 13.59 4.12 28.92
C THR A 562 14.09 3.88 30.36
N PRO A 563 13.82 4.79 31.31
CA PRO A 563 13.86 4.34 32.68
C PRO A 563 13.08 3.03 32.64
N VAL A 564 13.70 1.95 33.16
CA VAL A 564 12.97 0.73 33.44
C VAL A 564 11.91 1.17 34.45
N GLN A 565 10.82 1.72 33.96
CA GLN A 565 9.64 1.96 34.76
C GLN A 565 9.24 0.54 35.15
N LYS A 566 9.45 0.24 36.45
CA LYS A 566 8.88 -0.94 37.04
C LYS A 566 7.46 -1.02 36.52
N GLU A 567 7.10 -2.14 35.89
CA GLU A 567 5.78 -2.42 35.38
C GLU A 567 4.76 -1.93 36.42
N GLN A 568 4.16 -0.76 36.15
CA GLN A 568 3.26 -0.15 37.12
C GLN A 568 1.99 -0.97 37.14
N GLU A 569 1.77 -1.62 38.27
CA GLU A 569 0.50 -2.26 38.56
C GLU A 569 -0.62 -1.23 38.64
N ILE A 570 -1.79 -1.54 38.14
CA ILE A 570 -2.94 -0.64 38.24
C ILE A 570 -3.69 -0.98 39.53
N VAL A 571 -3.50 -0.15 40.54
CA VAL A 571 -4.16 -0.29 41.83
C VAL A 571 -5.67 -0.05 41.68
N LYS A 572 -6.47 -0.93 42.25
CA LYS A 572 -7.94 -0.84 42.20
C LYS A 572 -8.46 0.15 43.24
N THR A 573 -8.24 1.46 42.98
CA THR A 573 -8.81 2.54 43.77
C THR A 573 -10.34 2.50 43.76
N PRO A 574 -11.05 3.18 44.67
CA PRO A 574 -12.51 3.27 44.64
C PRO A 574 -13.05 3.76 43.29
N ALA A 575 -12.34 4.68 42.62
CA ALA A 575 -12.71 5.16 41.29
C ALA A 575 -12.60 4.04 40.22
N VAL A 576 -11.56 3.20 40.28
CA VAL A 576 -11.41 2.06 39.37
C VAL A 576 -12.48 1.00 39.61
N ILE A 577 -12.82 0.73 40.87
CA ILE A 577 -13.91 -0.20 41.24
C ILE A 577 -15.27 0.34 40.74
N ASP A 578 -15.52 1.65 40.81
CA ASP A 578 -16.74 2.26 40.26
C ASP A 578 -16.81 2.13 38.74
N LEU A 579 -15.71 2.37 38.03
CA LEU A 579 -15.62 2.13 36.57
C LEU A 579 -15.86 0.66 36.23
N LEU A 580 -15.24 -0.26 36.94
CA LEU A 580 -15.44 -1.71 36.77
C LEU A 580 -16.93 -2.09 37.01
N THR A 581 -17.53 -1.54 38.05
CA THR A 581 -18.95 -1.77 38.38
C THR A 581 -19.89 -1.20 37.30
N LYS A 582 -19.56 -0.06 36.73
CA LYS A 582 -20.32 0.52 35.59
C LYS A 582 -20.16 -0.34 34.34
N ALA A 583 -18.95 -0.75 34.01
CA ALA A 583 -18.67 -1.58 32.85
C ALA A 583 -19.38 -2.96 32.94
N SER A 584 -19.36 -3.56 34.12
CA SER A 584 -19.99 -4.88 34.33
C SER A 584 -21.51 -4.89 34.28
N LYS A 585 -22.19 -3.73 34.32
CA LYS A 585 -23.64 -3.64 34.09
C LYS A 585 -24.06 -4.15 32.71
N LYS A 586 -23.16 -4.07 31.70
CA LYS A 586 -23.37 -4.63 30.37
C LYS A 586 -23.34 -6.17 30.37
N GLY A 587 -22.76 -6.78 31.38
CA GLY A 587 -22.55 -8.21 31.53
C GLY A 587 -21.16 -8.68 31.11
N PHE A 588 -20.68 -9.73 31.75
CA PHE A 588 -19.44 -10.40 31.33
C PHE A 588 -19.70 -11.37 30.17
N THR A 589 -18.71 -11.49 29.32
CA THR A 589 -18.68 -12.44 28.19
C THR A 589 -17.51 -13.40 28.35
N ALA A 590 -17.51 -14.51 27.62
CA ALA A 590 -16.35 -15.40 27.55
C ALA A 590 -15.08 -14.65 27.15
N SER A 591 -15.19 -13.74 26.16
CA SER A 591 -14.07 -12.92 25.69
C SER A 591 -13.53 -12.00 26.77
N SER A 592 -14.39 -11.39 27.61
CA SER A 592 -13.92 -10.52 28.70
C SER A 592 -13.20 -11.30 29.78
N ILE A 593 -13.71 -12.49 30.18
CA ILE A 593 -13.06 -13.38 31.12
C ILE A 593 -11.74 -13.89 30.57
N ASN A 594 -11.72 -14.36 29.31
CA ASN A 594 -10.50 -14.84 28.67
C ASN A 594 -9.44 -13.70 28.58
N THR A 595 -9.84 -12.45 28.31
CA THR A 595 -8.92 -11.32 28.29
C THR A 595 -8.33 -11.07 29.69
N TYR A 596 -9.12 -11.20 30.77
CA TYR A 596 -8.61 -11.07 32.13
C TYR A 596 -7.58 -12.16 32.46
N LEU A 597 -7.89 -13.42 32.10
CA LEU A 597 -6.98 -14.56 32.29
C LEU A 597 -5.70 -14.40 31.42
N PHE A 598 -5.83 -13.84 30.25
CA PHE A 598 -4.70 -13.61 29.34
C PHE A 598 -3.77 -12.51 29.85
N CYS A 599 -4.33 -11.35 30.21
CA CYS A 599 -3.61 -10.18 30.75
C CYS A 599 -4.59 -9.25 31.47
N GLN A 600 -4.40 -9.02 32.76
CA GLN A 600 -5.28 -8.18 33.59
C GLN A 600 -5.24 -6.71 33.17
N LYS A 601 -4.07 -6.16 32.77
CA LYS A 601 -3.95 -4.78 32.26
C LYS A 601 -4.69 -4.62 30.93
N LYS A 602 -4.63 -5.62 30.02
CA LYS A 602 -5.41 -5.61 28.76
C LYS A 602 -6.91 -5.59 29.05
N PHE A 603 -7.37 -6.38 30.06
CA PHE A 603 -8.76 -6.37 30.50
C PHE A 603 -9.16 -4.98 31.02
N PHE A 604 -8.32 -4.35 31.84
CA PHE A 604 -8.57 -3.02 32.39
C PHE A 604 -8.72 -1.98 31.26
N TYR A 605 -7.77 -1.90 30.32
CA TYR A 605 -7.86 -0.93 29.24
C TYR A 605 -9.08 -1.15 28.33
N ARG A 606 -9.31 -2.40 27.91
CA ARG A 606 -10.37 -2.73 26.96
C ARG A 606 -11.78 -2.67 27.55
N TYR A 607 -11.98 -3.31 28.71
CA TYR A 607 -13.32 -3.50 29.26
C TYR A 607 -13.68 -2.57 30.41
N VAL A 608 -12.72 -2.09 31.19
CA VAL A 608 -12.98 -1.17 32.30
C VAL A 608 -12.92 0.28 31.83
N GLN A 609 -11.89 0.65 31.08
CA GLN A 609 -11.74 1.99 30.50
C GLN A 609 -12.43 2.15 29.14
N GLY A 610 -12.75 1.06 28.46
CA GLY A 610 -13.41 1.11 27.15
C GLY A 610 -12.53 1.64 26.02
N ILE A 611 -11.19 1.50 26.12
CA ILE A 611 -10.26 1.86 25.04
C ILE A 611 -10.37 0.77 23.96
N HIS A 612 -10.78 1.15 22.77
CA HIS A 612 -10.82 0.28 21.62
C HIS A 612 -9.53 0.41 20.80
N GLU A 613 -9.10 -0.71 20.22
CA GLU A 613 -8.03 -0.70 19.22
C GLU A 613 -8.51 0.14 18.03
N PRO A 614 -7.68 1.05 17.47
CA PRO A 614 -8.05 1.71 16.23
C PRO A 614 -8.27 0.62 15.16
N GLU A 615 -9.37 0.74 14.43
CA GLU A 615 -9.57 -0.10 13.24
C GLU A 615 -8.41 0.18 12.28
N GLN A 616 -7.57 -0.80 12.06
CA GLN A 616 -6.55 -0.72 11.03
C GLN A 616 -7.28 -0.57 9.70
N GLU A 617 -6.80 0.33 8.85
CA GLU A 617 -7.25 0.41 7.46
C GLU A 617 -7.18 -1.02 6.90
N GLN A 618 -8.30 -1.51 6.36
CA GLN A 618 -8.39 -2.86 5.85
C GLN A 618 -7.30 -3.05 4.81
N ASP A 619 -6.30 -3.85 5.15
CA ASP A 619 -5.39 -4.40 4.16
C ASP A 619 -6.24 -5.08 3.08
N ILE A 620 -5.75 -5.08 1.86
CA ILE A 620 -6.39 -5.70 0.68
C ILE A 620 -6.74 -7.17 0.94
N THR A 621 -6.15 -7.78 1.97
CA THR A 621 -6.39 -9.14 2.42
C THR A 621 -7.26 -9.15 3.68
N ALA A 622 -8.33 -9.94 3.65
CA ALA A 622 -9.22 -10.11 4.81
C ALA A 622 -8.48 -10.75 6.00
N SER A 623 -8.67 -10.17 7.18
CA SER A 623 -8.10 -10.71 8.41
C SER A 623 -8.71 -12.08 8.80
N ASP A 624 -8.00 -12.89 9.60
CA ASP A 624 -8.54 -14.14 10.14
C ASP A 624 -9.84 -13.93 10.91
N ALA A 625 -10.02 -12.77 11.54
CA ALA A 625 -11.24 -12.39 12.24
C ALA A 625 -12.40 -12.14 11.25
N THR A 626 -12.16 -11.46 10.13
CA THR A 626 -13.14 -11.23 9.05
C THR A 626 -13.58 -12.57 8.44
N ILE A 627 -12.62 -13.46 8.13
CA ILE A 627 -12.91 -14.83 7.64
C ILE A 627 -13.79 -15.58 8.62
N GLY A 628 -13.53 -15.46 9.93
CA GLY A 628 -14.34 -16.07 10.99
C GLY A 628 -15.77 -15.54 10.99
N THR A 629 -15.96 -14.22 10.99
CA THR A 629 -17.29 -13.58 10.99
C THR A 629 -18.12 -14.02 9.79
N VAL A 630 -17.53 -13.96 8.58
CA VAL A 630 -18.21 -14.37 7.34
C VAL A 630 -18.58 -15.85 7.37
N LEU A 631 -17.72 -16.73 7.92
CA LEU A 631 -18.05 -18.15 8.08
C LEU A 631 -19.31 -18.36 8.94
N HIS A 632 -19.41 -17.67 10.08
CA HIS A 632 -20.57 -17.76 10.97
C HIS A 632 -21.86 -17.30 10.27
N GLU A 633 -21.82 -16.14 9.60
CA GLU A 633 -22.97 -15.57 8.89
C GLU A 633 -23.44 -16.46 7.73
N VAL A 634 -22.51 -17.05 6.98
CA VAL A 634 -22.82 -18.00 5.91
C VAL A 634 -23.47 -19.26 6.48
N MET A 635 -22.90 -19.85 7.55
CA MET A 635 -23.47 -21.05 8.17
C MET A 635 -24.85 -20.80 8.77
N GLN A 636 -25.06 -19.65 9.40
CA GLN A 636 -26.39 -19.24 9.90
C GLN A 636 -27.41 -19.15 8.76
N THR A 637 -27.02 -18.50 7.64
CA THR A 637 -27.90 -18.33 6.48
C THR A 637 -28.29 -19.67 5.85
N LEU A 638 -27.34 -20.60 5.71
CA LEU A 638 -27.58 -21.90 5.12
C LEU A 638 -28.52 -22.78 5.98
N TYR A 639 -28.40 -22.69 7.32
CA TYR A 639 -29.24 -23.49 8.22
C TYR A 639 -30.58 -22.83 8.61
N ALA A 640 -30.76 -21.53 8.33
CA ALA A 640 -31.99 -20.80 8.67
C ALA A 640 -33.31 -21.50 8.21
N PRO A 641 -33.40 -22.10 7.00
CA PRO A 641 -34.60 -22.80 6.55
C PRO A 641 -34.95 -24.08 7.33
N TYR A 642 -33.96 -24.62 8.09
CA TYR A 642 -34.09 -25.85 8.82
C TYR A 642 -34.41 -25.64 10.31
N LYS A 643 -34.69 -24.42 10.75
CA LYS A 643 -35.00 -24.12 12.15
C LYS A 643 -36.15 -24.96 12.69
N ASN A 644 -35.90 -25.68 13.79
CA ASN A 644 -36.79 -26.65 14.44
C ASN A 644 -37.22 -27.82 13.53
N LYS A 645 -36.40 -28.18 12.57
CA LYS A 645 -36.65 -29.32 11.66
C LYS A 645 -35.54 -30.35 11.80
N THR A 646 -35.90 -31.59 11.50
CA THR A 646 -34.92 -32.68 11.39
C THR A 646 -34.17 -32.49 10.08
N VAL A 647 -32.84 -32.43 10.18
CA VAL A 647 -31.91 -32.38 9.04
C VAL A 647 -31.46 -33.81 8.76
N THR A 648 -31.62 -34.22 7.52
CA THR A 648 -31.26 -35.55 7.02
C THR A 648 -30.06 -35.48 6.06
N GLU A 649 -29.49 -36.63 5.75
CA GLU A 649 -28.37 -36.68 4.79
C GLU A 649 -28.71 -36.08 3.41
N PRO A 650 -29.92 -36.39 2.82
CA PRO A 650 -30.34 -35.70 1.56
C PRO A 650 -30.43 -34.19 1.68
N ASP A 651 -30.82 -33.63 2.84
CA ASP A 651 -30.89 -32.19 3.04
C ASP A 651 -29.49 -31.53 2.97
N ILE A 652 -28.50 -32.14 3.63
CA ILE A 652 -27.11 -31.65 3.57
C ILE A 652 -26.54 -31.81 2.17
N GLN A 653 -26.85 -32.92 1.48
CA GLN A 653 -26.42 -33.12 0.11
C GLN A 653 -27.02 -32.02 -0.80
N ALA A 654 -28.30 -31.71 -0.63
CA ALA A 654 -28.96 -30.63 -1.35
C ALA A 654 -28.31 -29.25 -1.08
N LEU A 655 -27.88 -28.98 0.17
CA LEU A 655 -27.12 -27.78 0.49
C LEU A 655 -25.77 -27.77 -0.24
N LEU A 656 -25.03 -28.87 -0.22
CA LEU A 656 -23.74 -28.98 -0.92
C LEU A 656 -23.88 -28.76 -2.43
N ASP A 657 -24.92 -29.37 -3.03
CA ASP A 657 -25.20 -29.26 -4.47
C ASP A 657 -25.68 -27.86 -4.86
N SER A 658 -26.32 -27.13 -3.94
CA SER A 658 -26.80 -25.77 -4.15
C SER A 658 -25.68 -24.71 -4.11
N LEU A 659 -24.50 -25.01 -3.58
CA LEU A 659 -23.39 -24.07 -3.45
C LEU A 659 -22.68 -23.79 -4.80
N THR A 660 -23.46 -23.35 -5.78
CA THR A 660 -22.95 -22.84 -7.08
C THR A 660 -22.37 -21.43 -6.91
N GLU A 661 -21.61 -20.98 -7.90
CA GLU A 661 -21.02 -19.63 -7.87
C GLU A 661 -22.08 -18.53 -7.82
N GLU A 662 -23.24 -18.73 -8.45
CA GLU A 662 -24.35 -17.78 -8.41
C GLU A 662 -24.98 -17.70 -7.02
N GLN A 663 -25.06 -18.84 -6.32
CA GLN A 663 -25.59 -18.90 -4.96
C GLN A 663 -24.63 -18.21 -3.97
N TRP A 664 -23.31 -18.35 -4.17
CA TRP A 664 -22.33 -17.69 -3.31
C TRP A 664 -22.47 -16.16 -3.31
N ILE A 665 -22.86 -15.55 -4.43
CA ILE A 665 -23.10 -14.10 -4.53
C ILE A 665 -24.28 -13.65 -3.66
N GLN A 666 -25.21 -14.54 -3.36
CA GLN A 666 -26.39 -14.25 -2.53
C GLN A 666 -26.16 -14.46 -1.03
N LEU A 667 -25.03 -15.06 -0.64
CA LEU A 667 -24.63 -15.25 0.74
C LEU A 667 -23.93 -13.99 1.30
N PRO A 668 -23.89 -13.82 2.63
CA PRO A 668 -23.26 -12.66 3.27
C PRO A 668 -21.73 -12.73 3.21
N ILE A 669 -21.17 -12.47 2.05
CA ILE A 669 -19.73 -12.51 1.77
C ILE A 669 -19.15 -11.14 1.39
N ASN A 670 -19.88 -10.06 1.63
CA ASN A 670 -19.52 -8.71 1.17
C ASN A 670 -18.12 -8.29 1.62
N ASP A 671 -17.74 -8.62 2.86
CA ASP A 671 -16.47 -8.22 3.46
C ASP A 671 -15.25 -8.96 2.85
N ILE A 672 -15.47 -10.06 2.12
CA ILE A 672 -14.42 -10.84 1.48
C ILE A 672 -14.65 -11.04 -0.02
N GLN A 673 -15.67 -10.41 -0.59
CA GLN A 673 -16.07 -10.63 -1.98
C GLN A 673 -14.94 -10.34 -2.97
N ASN A 674 -14.10 -9.35 -2.67
CA ASN A 674 -12.98 -8.92 -3.50
C ASN A 674 -11.65 -9.61 -3.14
N ASP A 675 -11.61 -10.36 -2.04
CA ASP A 675 -10.46 -11.17 -1.64
C ASP A 675 -10.64 -12.62 -2.08
N TYR A 676 -10.05 -12.95 -3.21
CA TYR A 676 -10.14 -14.30 -3.78
C TYR A 676 -9.65 -15.40 -2.83
N LEU A 677 -8.58 -15.15 -2.10
CA LEU A 677 -8.00 -16.15 -1.18
C LEU A 677 -8.91 -16.36 0.04
N ALA A 678 -9.39 -15.30 0.66
CA ALA A 678 -10.32 -15.36 1.78
C ALA A 678 -11.63 -16.05 1.37
N LEU A 679 -12.19 -15.69 0.22
CA LEU A 679 -13.37 -16.31 -0.33
C LEU A 679 -13.17 -17.83 -0.57
N TYR A 680 -12.03 -18.21 -1.15
CA TYR A 680 -11.68 -19.62 -1.36
C TYR A 680 -11.58 -20.38 -0.04
N VAL A 681 -10.97 -19.80 0.99
CA VAL A 681 -10.84 -20.39 2.33
C VAL A 681 -12.22 -20.60 2.96
N VAL A 682 -13.08 -19.59 2.95
CA VAL A 682 -14.45 -19.70 3.49
C VAL A 682 -15.26 -20.76 2.75
N LYS A 683 -15.19 -20.81 1.42
CA LYS A 683 -15.85 -21.85 0.62
C LYS A 683 -15.43 -23.25 1.05
N ASN A 684 -14.15 -23.48 1.27
CA ASN A 684 -13.64 -24.76 1.72
C ASN A 684 -14.09 -25.07 3.16
N TYR A 685 -14.08 -24.10 4.07
CA TYR A 685 -14.51 -24.30 5.44
C TYR A 685 -16.00 -24.66 5.53
N VAL A 686 -16.85 -23.96 4.78
CA VAL A 686 -18.29 -24.27 4.70
C VAL A 686 -18.50 -25.70 4.17
N ARG A 687 -17.80 -26.06 3.09
CA ARG A 687 -17.91 -27.42 2.53
C ARG A 687 -17.46 -28.49 3.53
N ASN A 688 -16.33 -28.29 4.21
CA ASN A 688 -15.82 -29.22 5.21
C ASN A 688 -16.80 -29.41 6.37
N ILE A 689 -17.40 -28.32 6.85
CA ILE A 689 -18.43 -28.42 7.92
C ILE A 689 -19.67 -29.20 7.44
N LEU A 690 -20.15 -28.89 6.24
CA LEU A 690 -21.33 -29.60 5.69
C LEU A 690 -21.04 -31.10 5.44
N GLU A 691 -19.87 -31.46 4.96
CA GLU A 691 -19.46 -32.86 4.80
C GLU A 691 -19.34 -33.58 6.14
N TYR A 692 -18.85 -32.91 7.18
CA TYR A 692 -18.86 -33.43 8.52
C TYR A 692 -20.30 -33.60 9.05
N ASP A 693 -21.15 -32.59 8.88
CA ASP A 693 -22.55 -32.61 9.31
C ASP A 693 -23.36 -33.71 8.60
N LYS A 694 -23.07 -33.98 7.32
CA LYS A 694 -23.66 -35.08 6.57
C LYS A 694 -23.52 -36.45 7.31
N ARG A 695 -22.37 -36.69 7.92
CA ARG A 695 -22.09 -37.89 8.71
C ARG A 695 -22.72 -37.85 10.11
N GLN A 696 -23.11 -36.64 10.55
CA GLN A 696 -23.78 -36.47 11.84
C GLN A 696 -25.30 -36.62 11.78
N THR A 697 -25.88 -36.69 10.57
CA THR A 697 -27.32 -36.85 10.36
C THR A 697 -27.86 -38.19 10.91
N PRO A 698 -29.13 -38.28 11.32
CA PRO A 698 -30.08 -37.17 11.47
C PRO A 698 -29.89 -36.36 12.76
N PHE A 699 -30.13 -35.07 12.70
CA PHE A 699 -30.18 -34.20 13.87
C PHE A 699 -31.29 -33.13 13.71
N ILE A 700 -31.76 -32.54 14.80
CA ILE A 700 -32.74 -31.44 14.77
C ILE A 700 -31.97 -30.13 14.93
N TYR A 701 -31.97 -29.29 13.92
CA TYR A 701 -31.37 -27.93 14.03
C TYR A 701 -32.35 -27.04 14.81
N LEU A 702 -31.90 -26.47 15.93
CA LEU A 702 -32.75 -25.66 16.81
C LEU A 702 -32.62 -24.17 16.53
N ASP A 703 -31.42 -23.61 16.56
CA ASP A 703 -31.18 -22.21 16.32
C ASP A 703 -29.70 -21.93 16.03
N GLY A 704 -29.39 -20.74 15.42
CA GLY A 704 -28.04 -20.20 15.24
C GLY A 704 -27.94 -18.76 15.68
N GLU A 705 -26.73 -18.31 16.03
CA GLU A 705 -26.42 -16.96 16.55
C GLU A 705 -27.36 -16.51 17.68
N GLN A 706 -27.68 -17.48 18.52
CA GLN A 706 -28.64 -17.27 19.61
C GLN A 706 -28.01 -16.54 20.77
N LYS A 707 -28.50 -15.34 21.07
CA LYS A 707 -28.13 -14.64 22.31
C LYS A 707 -28.64 -15.38 23.53
N VAL A 708 -27.74 -15.74 24.42
CA VAL A 708 -28.03 -16.31 25.72
C VAL A 708 -27.54 -15.39 26.83
N GLN A 709 -28.29 -15.34 27.94
CA GLN A 709 -27.96 -14.50 29.08
C GLN A 709 -28.35 -15.15 30.39
N GLY A 710 -27.59 -14.84 31.42
CA GLY A 710 -27.79 -15.38 32.75
C GLY A 710 -27.25 -14.43 33.81
N ARG A 711 -27.46 -14.79 35.05
CA ARG A 711 -27.04 -14.00 36.21
C ARG A 711 -26.40 -14.89 37.26
N LEU A 712 -25.28 -14.47 37.80
CA LEU A 712 -24.57 -15.16 38.86
C LEU A 712 -24.70 -14.34 40.14
N GLN A 713 -25.25 -14.99 41.21
CA GLN A 713 -25.36 -14.39 42.54
C GLN A 713 -24.09 -14.64 43.34
N ILE A 714 -23.43 -13.60 43.78
CA ILE A 714 -22.24 -13.66 44.63
C ILE A 714 -22.55 -12.89 45.93
N PRO A 715 -22.45 -13.49 47.11
CA PRO A 715 -22.86 -12.88 48.38
C PRO A 715 -22.18 -11.52 48.63
N SER A 716 -20.89 -11.36 48.25
CA SER A 716 -20.10 -10.14 48.46
C SER A 716 -20.27 -9.10 47.39
N LEU A 717 -20.77 -9.43 46.19
CA LEU A 717 -20.78 -8.56 45.02
C LEU A 717 -22.21 -8.32 44.45
N GLY A 718 -23.19 -9.06 44.95
CA GLY A 718 -24.56 -9.00 44.42
C GLY A 718 -24.73 -9.84 43.16
N THR A 719 -25.62 -9.37 42.26
CA THR A 719 -25.97 -10.08 41.03
C THR A 719 -25.18 -9.57 39.83
N ILE A 720 -24.34 -10.42 39.24
CA ILE A 720 -23.50 -10.11 38.09
C ILE A 720 -24.11 -10.72 36.82
N PRO A 721 -24.41 -9.92 35.79
CA PRO A 721 -24.95 -10.41 34.54
C PRO A 721 -23.86 -10.98 33.64
N PHE A 722 -24.25 -12.01 32.85
CA PHE A 722 -23.45 -12.64 31.81
C PHE A 722 -24.28 -12.76 30.54
N TYR A 723 -23.60 -12.70 29.37
CA TYR A 723 -24.22 -12.97 28.09
C TYR A 723 -23.22 -13.54 27.09
N GLY A 724 -23.75 -14.16 26.05
CA GLY A 724 -22.99 -14.68 24.93
C GLY A 724 -23.86 -14.97 23.74
N TYR A 725 -23.22 -15.37 22.65
CA TYR A 725 -23.88 -15.77 21.41
C TYR A 725 -23.44 -17.22 21.12
N ILE A 726 -24.41 -18.10 20.93
CA ILE A 726 -24.15 -19.50 20.56
C ILE A 726 -24.27 -19.59 19.06
N ASP A 727 -23.19 -19.97 18.37
CA ASP A 727 -23.13 -20.02 16.91
C ASP A 727 -24.16 -21.00 16.35
N ARG A 728 -24.33 -22.20 17.01
CA ARG A 728 -25.31 -23.19 16.59
C ARG A 728 -25.75 -24.05 17.76
N MET A 729 -27.04 -24.39 17.79
CA MET A 729 -27.63 -25.40 18.67
C MET A 729 -28.37 -26.44 17.84
N ASP A 730 -28.11 -27.71 18.13
CA ASP A 730 -28.86 -28.81 17.53
C ASP A 730 -29.02 -29.97 18.49
N LYS A 731 -29.92 -30.89 18.18
CA LYS A 731 -30.19 -32.08 18.96
C LYS A 731 -29.96 -33.33 18.12
N LYS A 732 -29.03 -34.17 18.57
CA LYS A 732 -28.74 -35.49 17.96
C LYS A 732 -29.06 -36.60 18.98
N GLY A 733 -30.10 -37.39 18.67
CA GLY A 733 -30.60 -38.38 19.61
C GLY A 733 -31.03 -37.75 20.95
N ASN A 734 -30.41 -38.17 22.05
CA ASN A 734 -30.63 -37.61 23.38
C ASN A 734 -29.60 -36.54 23.81
N THR A 735 -28.81 -36.03 22.87
CA THR A 735 -27.77 -35.01 23.15
C THR A 735 -28.15 -33.69 22.52
N LEU A 736 -28.26 -32.62 23.36
CA LEU A 736 -28.34 -31.21 22.95
C LEU A 736 -26.90 -30.67 22.80
N ARG A 737 -26.50 -30.36 21.57
CA ARG A 737 -25.16 -29.87 21.26
C ARG A 737 -25.13 -28.35 21.20
N VAL A 738 -24.18 -27.74 21.89
CA VAL A 738 -23.84 -26.33 21.80
C VAL A 738 -22.55 -26.28 21.02
N ILE A 739 -22.63 -25.77 19.78
CA ILE A 739 -21.55 -25.82 18.80
C ILE A 739 -21.03 -24.42 18.57
N ASP A 740 -19.70 -24.28 18.55
CA ASP A 740 -18.96 -23.07 18.28
C ASP A 740 -18.03 -23.32 17.08
N TYR A 741 -18.10 -22.49 16.04
CA TYR A 741 -17.27 -22.59 14.83
C TYR A 741 -15.93 -21.89 15.04
N LYS A 742 -14.82 -22.53 14.65
CA LYS A 742 -13.48 -21.96 14.73
C LYS A 742 -12.69 -22.21 13.44
N THR A 743 -12.08 -21.14 12.92
CA THR A 743 -11.21 -21.22 11.73
C THR A 743 -9.82 -21.80 12.07
N GLY A 744 -9.33 -21.56 13.28
CA GLY A 744 -8.01 -22.00 13.76
C GLY A 744 -8.02 -23.35 14.48
N LYS A 745 -6.83 -23.73 15.01
CA LYS A 745 -6.71 -24.91 15.88
C LYS A 745 -7.49 -24.69 17.17
N ALA A 746 -8.20 -25.74 17.63
CA ALA A 746 -8.92 -25.75 18.88
C ALA A 746 -8.37 -26.86 19.79
N ASN A 747 -8.19 -26.53 21.06
CA ASN A 747 -7.92 -27.53 22.07
C ASN A 747 -9.25 -27.96 22.69
N ILE A 748 -9.60 -29.23 22.56
CA ILE A 748 -10.87 -29.81 23.01
C ILE A 748 -10.74 -30.55 24.34
N GLU A 749 -9.53 -30.82 24.79
CA GLU A 749 -9.27 -31.49 26.06
C GLU A 749 -8.89 -30.48 27.15
N TYR A 750 -9.44 -30.64 28.35
CA TYR A 750 -9.00 -29.96 29.55
C TYR A 750 -8.76 -30.97 30.69
N ARG A 751 -7.86 -30.65 31.63
CA ARG A 751 -7.50 -31.57 32.73
C ARG A 751 -8.50 -31.50 33.87
N ASP A 752 -8.81 -30.30 34.34
CA ASP A 752 -9.71 -30.00 35.45
C ASP A 752 -10.24 -28.56 35.31
N MET A 753 -11.17 -28.14 36.15
CA MET A 753 -11.76 -26.80 36.06
C MET A 753 -10.79 -25.69 36.42
N GLU A 754 -9.80 -25.96 37.29
CA GLU A 754 -8.72 -25.02 37.58
C GLU A 754 -7.90 -24.75 36.31
N HIS A 755 -7.66 -25.77 35.49
CA HIS A 755 -6.97 -25.64 34.20
C HIS A 755 -7.73 -24.77 33.18
N VAL A 756 -9.05 -24.82 33.15
CA VAL A 756 -9.92 -24.01 32.30
C VAL A 756 -9.84 -22.53 32.68
N LEU A 757 -9.74 -22.23 33.97
CA LEU A 757 -9.73 -20.89 34.54
C LEU A 757 -8.30 -20.37 34.87
N ASN A 758 -7.25 -21.04 34.36
CA ASN A 758 -5.86 -20.72 34.65
C ASN A 758 -5.30 -19.70 33.68
N ARG A 759 -4.44 -18.77 34.17
CA ARG A 759 -3.77 -17.74 33.40
C ARG A 759 -2.61 -18.26 32.53
N THR A 760 -2.03 -19.39 32.92
CA THR A 760 -0.84 -19.91 32.24
C THR A 760 -1.16 -20.75 31.02
N GLU A 761 -2.36 -21.31 30.94
CA GLU A 761 -2.79 -22.21 29.89
C GLU A 761 -3.93 -21.61 29.07
N ASN A 762 -3.92 -21.86 27.76
CA ASN A 762 -4.90 -21.24 26.86
C ASN A 762 -6.07 -22.19 26.61
N GLN A 763 -7.07 -22.16 27.53
CA GLN A 763 -8.31 -22.95 27.45
C GLN A 763 -9.53 -22.08 27.12
N ASP A 764 -9.31 -21.02 26.30
CA ASP A 764 -10.31 -20.02 25.95
C ASP A 764 -11.57 -20.61 25.31
N LYS A 765 -11.43 -21.69 24.52
CA LYS A 765 -12.51 -22.35 23.81
C LYS A 765 -13.37 -23.19 24.78
N ALA A 766 -12.72 -23.95 25.69
CA ALA A 766 -13.43 -24.71 26.71
C ALA A 766 -14.22 -23.77 27.63
N LEU A 767 -13.60 -22.69 28.11
CA LEU A 767 -14.29 -21.66 28.91
C LEU A 767 -15.50 -21.08 28.19
N GLN A 768 -15.36 -20.76 26.91
CA GLN A 768 -16.41 -20.14 26.08
C GLN A 768 -17.63 -21.10 25.98
N THR A 769 -17.40 -22.32 25.61
CA THR A 769 -18.49 -23.29 25.39
C THR A 769 -19.14 -23.76 26.68
N LEU A 770 -18.37 -23.92 27.78
CA LEU A 770 -18.94 -24.22 29.10
C LEU A 770 -19.79 -23.05 29.62
N LEU A 771 -19.37 -21.80 29.42
CA LEU A 771 -20.16 -20.61 29.74
C LEU A 771 -21.48 -20.61 28.96
N TYR A 772 -21.44 -20.95 27.68
CA TYR A 772 -22.65 -21.03 26.86
C TYR A 772 -23.60 -22.14 27.32
N CYS A 773 -23.08 -23.29 27.70
CA CYS A 773 -23.92 -24.37 28.28
C CYS A 773 -24.60 -23.92 29.57
N TRP A 774 -23.87 -23.26 30.48
CA TRP A 774 -24.43 -22.72 31.71
C TRP A 774 -25.52 -21.67 31.45
N LEU A 775 -25.27 -20.69 30.55
CA LEU A 775 -26.24 -19.65 30.21
C LEU A 775 -27.50 -20.23 29.54
N LEU A 776 -27.33 -21.19 28.65
CA LEU A 776 -28.45 -21.88 28.00
C LEU A 776 -29.33 -22.63 29.01
N LYS A 777 -28.70 -23.33 29.97
CA LYS A 777 -29.42 -24.06 31.04
C LYS A 777 -30.23 -23.13 31.93
N GLN A 778 -29.70 -21.91 32.23
CA GLN A 778 -30.44 -20.91 32.99
C GLN A 778 -31.60 -20.32 32.20
N GLN A 779 -31.39 -19.98 30.92
CA GLN A 779 -32.37 -19.25 30.11
C GLN A 779 -33.45 -20.18 29.52
N LYS A 780 -33.12 -21.40 29.15
CA LYS A 780 -34.05 -22.36 28.49
C LYS A 780 -33.99 -23.74 29.11
N PRO A 781 -34.30 -23.90 30.42
CA PRO A 781 -34.26 -25.20 31.09
C PRO A 781 -35.21 -26.21 30.45
N GLN A 782 -36.25 -25.76 29.79
CA GLN A 782 -37.25 -26.62 29.12
C GLN A 782 -36.64 -27.50 28.01
N LEU A 783 -35.52 -27.11 27.41
CA LEU A 783 -34.83 -27.90 26.38
C LEU A 783 -34.20 -29.18 26.94
N LEU A 784 -34.09 -29.30 28.27
CA LEU A 784 -33.50 -30.45 28.98
C LEU A 784 -34.53 -31.26 29.77
N HIS A 785 -35.83 -30.90 29.73
CA HIS A 785 -36.90 -31.59 30.50
C HIS A 785 -37.14 -33.01 30.01
N ASP A 786 -36.72 -33.36 28.81
CA ASP A 786 -36.84 -34.71 28.25
C ASP A 786 -35.68 -35.64 28.64
N GLY A 787 -34.80 -35.21 29.55
CA GLY A 787 -33.63 -35.95 29.97
C GLY A 787 -32.46 -35.90 28.99
N SER A 788 -32.48 -34.92 28.05
CA SER A 788 -31.35 -34.69 27.10
C SER A 788 -30.07 -34.30 27.83
N HIS A 789 -28.94 -34.80 27.36
CA HIS A 789 -27.61 -34.44 27.81
C HIS A 789 -27.13 -33.19 27.09
N LEU A 790 -26.57 -32.21 27.81
CA LEU A 790 -26.01 -30.99 27.24
C LEU A 790 -24.54 -31.18 26.98
N ALA A 791 -24.09 -31.03 25.73
CA ALA A 791 -22.71 -31.26 25.33
C ALA A 791 -22.12 -30.05 24.56
N PRO A 792 -20.98 -29.49 25.02
CA PRO A 792 -20.25 -28.48 24.30
C PRO A 792 -19.41 -29.08 23.15
N HIS A 793 -19.48 -28.45 21.97
CA HIS A 793 -18.74 -28.87 20.81
C HIS A 793 -18.00 -27.67 20.17
N ILE A 794 -16.83 -27.91 19.58
CA ILE A 794 -16.12 -26.98 18.72
C ILE A 794 -15.94 -27.60 17.35
N TYR A 795 -16.28 -26.87 16.34
CA TYR A 795 -16.09 -27.27 14.96
C TYR A 795 -14.84 -26.53 14.37
N PRO A 796 -13.64 -27.18 14.38
CA PRO A 796 -12.43 -26.60 13.84
C PRO A 796 -12.43 -26.72 12.30
N ALA A 797 -13.02 -25.75 11.60
CA ALA A 797 -13.31 -25.80 10.16
C ALA A 797 -12.09 -26.20 9.30
N ARG A 798 -10.89 -25.76 9.69
CA ARG A 798 -9.64 -26.13 9.03
C ARG A 798 -9.31 -27.63 9.18
N ALA A 799 -9.51 -28.18 10.37
CA ALA A 799 -9.19 -29.59 10.64
C ALA A 799 -10.23 -30.53 10.04
N MET A 800 -11.46 -30.08 9.80
CA MET A 800 -12.56 -30.86 9.23
C MET A 800 -12.35 -31.25 7.74
N SER A 801 -11.24 -30.88 7.13
CA SER A 801 -10.84 -31.43 5.81
C SER A 801 -10.62 -32.96 5.85
N ASN A 802 -10.31 -33.53 7.03
CA ASN A 802 -10.28 -34.97 7.26
C ASN A 802 -11.31 -35.37 8.35
N PRO A 803 -12.59 -35.51 7.98
CA PRO A 803 -13.68 -35.66 8.94
C PRO A 803 -13.65 -36.96 9.80
N ASP A 804 -12.85 -37.96 9.42
CA ASP A 804 -12.72 -39.23 10.17
C ASP A 804 -11.77 -39.11 11.38
N GLU A 805 -10.92 -38.05 11.41
CA GLU A 805 -9.92 -37.88 12.48
C GLU A 805 -10.25 -36.72 13.42
N VAL A 806 -11.39 -36.02 13.21
CA VAL A 806 -11.73 -34.83 14.00
C VAL A 806 -12.66 -35.19 15.17
N ASP A 807 -12.14 -35.03 16.37
CA ASP A 807 -12.99 -34.93 17.55
C ASP A 807 -13.46 -33.50 17.74
N THR A 808 -14.72 -33.32 18.07
CA THR A 808 -15.37 -32.02 18.22
C THR A 808 -15.88 -31.74 19.61
N GLN A 809 -16.05 -32.79 20.43
CA GLN A 809 -16.64 -32.67 21.75
C GLN A 809 -15.59 -32.21 22.77
N ILE A 810 -15.89 -31.14 23.49
CA ILE A 810 -15.06 -30.73 24.65
C ILE A 810 -15.23 -31.77 25.76
N HIS A 811 -14.13 -32.30 26.24
CA HIS A 811 -14.14 -33.30 27.31
C HIS A 811 -12.95 -33.18 28.27
N LYS A 812 -13.12 -33.77 29.46
CA LYS A 812 -12.05 -33.88 30.44
C LYS A 812 -11.07 -34.98 30.01
N LYS A 813 -9.80 -34.74 30.14
CA LYS A 813 -8.76 -35.68 29.73
C LYS A 813 -8.95 -37.05 30.38
N GLY A 814 -9.09 -38.09 29.53
CA GLY A 814 -9.32 -39.47 29.95
C GLY A 814 -10.80 -39.87 30.04
N GLU A 815 -11.73 -38.99 29.73
CA GLU A 815 -13.17 -39.30 29.65
C GLU A 815 -13.56 -39.48 28.17
N ILE A 816 -14.39 -40.50 27.88
CA ILE A 816 -14.84 -40.82 26.52
C ILE A 816 -16.15 -40.10 26.17
N PHE A 817 -16.94 -39.76 27.18
CA PHE A 817 -18.23 -39.07 27.05
C PHE A 817 -18.30 -37.93 28.03
N PHE A 818 -18.64 -36.73 27.57
CA PHE A 818 -18.80 -35.56 28.40
C PHE A 818 -20.21 -34.99 28.28
N SER A 819 -20.83 -34.74 29.44
CA SER A 819 -22.09 -34.01 29.57
C SER A 819 -21.91 -32.87 30.55
N PHE A 820 -22.39 -31.69 30.24
CA PHE A 820 -22.43 -30.55 31.17
C PHE A 820 -23.51 -30.82 32.23
N ASP A 821 -23.19 -31.71 33.16
CA ASP A 821 -24.07 -32.14 34.25
C ASP A 821 -24.03 -31.19 35.46
N ALA A 822 -24.73 -31.55 36.56
CA ALA A 822 -24.78 -30.74 37.77
C ALA A 822 -23.42 -30.60 38.46
N THR A 823 -22.57 -31.63 38.37
CA THR A 823 -21.25 -31.65 39.01
C THR A 823 -20.32 -30.65 38.30
N ILE A 824 -20.22 -30.74 36.98
CA ILE A 824 -19.41 -29.83 36.13
C ILE A 824 -19.92 -28.40 36.23
N GLU A 825 -21.25 -28.21 36.24
CA GLU A 825 -21.87 -26.91 36.45
C GLU A 825 -21.44 -26.28 37.77
N MET A 826 -21.49 -27.07 38.86
CA MET A 826 -21.13 -26.59 40.20
C MET A 826 -19.63 -26.18 40.26
N GLU A 827 -18.73 -27.03 39.75
CA GLU A 827 -17.31 -26.74 39.69
C GLU A 827 -17.05 -25.47 38.85
N PHE A 828 -17.70 -25.30 37.69
CA PHE A 828 -17.57 -24.14 36.83
C PHE A 828 -18.07 -22.86 37.50
N ILE A 829 -19.22 -22.92 38.19
CA ILE A 829 -19.78 -21.77 38.90
C ILE A 829 -18.90 -21.34 40.07
N GLU A 830 -18.39 -22.27 40.85
CA GLU A 830 -17.50 -21.97 41.97
C GLU A 830 -16.18 -21.35 41.47
N GLY A 831 -15.62 -21.85 40.38
CA GLY A 831 -14.45 -21.23 39.72
C GLY A 831 -14.73 -19.82 39.24
N LEU A 832 -15.88 -19.57 38.59
CA LEU A 832 -16.27 -18.21 38.15
C LEU A 832 -16.47 -17.25 39.32
N LYS A 833 -17.08 -17.71 40.44
CA LYS A 833 -17.23 -16.90 41.66
C LYS A 833 -15.88 -16.46 42.21
N THR A 834 -14.94 -17.40 42.31
CA THR A 834 -13.57 -17.14 42.79
C THR A 834 -12.89 -16.11 41.89
N LEU A 835 -12.97 -16.28 40.60
CA LEU A 835 -12.39 -15.35 39.62
C LEU A 835 -13.01 -13.95 39.70
N LEU A 836 -14.32 -13.83 39.82
CA LEU A 836 -15.00 -12.55 40.00
C LEU A 836 -14.67 -11.88 41.33
N GLN A 837 -14.55 -12.65 42.42
CA GLN A 837 -14.11 -12.11 43.69
C GLN A 837 -12.67 -11.53 43.58
N GLU A 838 -11.77 -12.17 42.81
CA GLU A 838 -10.44 -11.64 42.52
C GLU A 838 -10.51 -10.38 41.68
N ILE A 839 -11.33 -10.34 40.60
CA ILE A 839 -11.50 -9.18 39.73
C ILE A 839 -11.95 -7.94 40.53
N TYR A 840 -12.83 -8.12 41.52
CA TYR A 840 -13.35 -7.02 42.33
C TYR A 840 -12.58 -6.78 43.63
N ASN A 841 -11.60 -7.62 43.97
CA ASN A 841 -10.80 -7.44 45.19
C ASN A 841 -9.92 -6.18 45.08
N PRO A 842 -10.08 -5.15 45.91
CA PRO A 842 -9.30 -3.93 45.87
C PRO A 842 -7.82 -4.15 46.22
N ASP A 843 -7.50 -5.19 46.97
CA ASP A 843 -6.13 -5.52 47.40
C ASP A 843 -5.30 -6.21 46.31
N ILE A 844 -5.94 -6.67 45.24
CA ILE A 844 -5.27 -7.34 44.11
C ILE A 844 -5.24 -6.37 42.92
N PRO A 845 -4.11 -5.74 42.55
CA PRO A 845 -4.02 -4.84 41.42
C PRO A 845 -4.18 -5.55 40.07
N PHE A 846 -4.46 -4.82 39.00
CA PHE A 846 -4.35 -5.35 37.65
C PHE A 846 -2.88 -5.40 37.23
N THR A 847 -2.34 -6.60 37.07
CA THR A 847 -0.94 -6.84 36.70
C THR A 847 -0.80 -7.16 35.22
N PRO A 848 0.37 -6.88 34.60
CA PRO A 848 0.68 -7.36 33.27
C PRO A 848 0.83 -8.89 33.25
N THR A 849 0.77 -9.51 32.07
CA THR A 849 1.04 -10.95 31.91
C THR A 849 2.52 -11.24 32.11
N GLU A 850 2.81 -12.37 32.77
CA GLU A 850 4.21 -12.85 32.92
C GLU A 850 4.81 -13.36 31.60
N LYS A 851 3.96 -13.70 30.61
CA LYS A 851 4.38 -14.19 29.29
C LYS A 851 4.68 -13.01 28.36
N VAL A 852 5.93 -12.55 28.33
CA VAL A 852 6.39 -11.41 27.49
C VAL A 852 6.04 -11.58 26.02
N GLN A 853 6.01 -12.81 25.50
CA GLN A 853 5.59 -13.10 24.13
C GLN A 853 4.16 -12.62 23.81
N ARG A 854 3.25 -12.60 24.81
CA ARG A 854 1.89 -12.10 24.65
C ARG A 854 1.82 -10.58 24.48
N CYS A 855 2.89 -9.88 24.83
CA CYS A 855 2.98 -8.43 24.73
C CYS A 855 3.42 -7.98 23.33
N GLN A 856 4.11 -8.82 22.56
CA GLN A 856 4.68 -8.47 21.25
C GLN A 856 3.61 -8.05 20.22
N SER A 857 2.43 -8.68 20.29
CA SER A 857 1.29 -8.37 19.41
C SER A 857 0.14 -7.65 20.14
N CYS A 858 0.39 -7.05 21.30
CA CYS A 858 -0.64 -6.42 22.10
C CYS A 858 -0.83 -4.95 21.69
N ALA A 859 -2.01 -4.58 21.22
CA ALA A 859 -2.34 -3.21 20.85
C ALA A 859 -2.18 -2.19 22.01
N PHE A 860 -2.22 -2.65 23.26
CA PHE A 860 -2.01 -1.81 24.45
C PHE A 860 -0.55 -1.80 24.95
N PHE A 861 0.39 -2.32 24.16
CA PHE A 861 1.79 -2.43 24.57
C PHE A 861 2.39 -1.08 24.95
N SER A 862 2.17 -0.05 24.13
CA SER A 862 2.64 1.31 24.39
C SER A 862 2.08 1.92 25.69
N LEU A 863 0.78 1.69 25.97
CA LEU A 863 0.13 2.14 27.21
C LEU A 863 0.62 1.37 28.44
N CYS A 864 1.09 0.14 28.24
CA CYS A 864 1.53 -0.74 29.32
C CYS A 864 2.97 -0.49 29.75
N LYS A 865 3.85 -0.10 28.83
CA LYS A 865 5.28 0.14 29.02
C LYS A 865 5.66 1.63 28.97
N GLY A 866 4.72 2.53 28.70
CA GLY A 866 4.91 3.98 28.65
C GLY A 866 5.17 4.64 29.99
#